data_9046d87affb894de11d3bfc867454288
#
_entry.id   9046d87affb894de11d3bfc867454288
#
_cell.length_a   1.000
_cell.length_b   1.000
_cell.length_c   1.000
_cell.angle_alpha   90.00
_cell.angle_beta   90.00
_cell.angle_gamma   90.00
#
_symmetry.space_group_name_H-M   'P 1'
#
loop_
_entity.id
_entity.type
_entity.pdbx_description
1 polymer ?
#
loop_
_entity_poly.entity_id
_entity_poly.type
_entity_poly.pdbx_seq_one_letter_code
_entity_poly.pdbx_strand_id
1 'polypeptide(L)'
;MSRPVAETFQQHQRQIHLDFHTSPLIPDVAREFDAVAFADTLARAHVNSVAVFAKCHHGMCYYPTRTGTAHPVLGGRDLLGEQIEALHRKGIRAPIYTTVAWDEDVAARHPEWRQLRRDGTFALANDQPGAWKYLNFLHPGHQDHVEAHVREIAERYGREVDGIFFDIVTFQPEADWSDATRGFREERGLLDDDPASRAWFQSAATEVFARRFTALVRGLLPAATVFYNAPHPVSTDAKFGARAVYPEMTHFELESLPSGPWGYHHFPRLARAVARWGKPWLGMTGRFQRSWGDFGGIKPQAALEYECFRTQALGGANSVGDQLSPRGKLEPDIYQMIGNVYAQCAEAESFYAGSVQAPQFANVCAYYPGRDAAEARASDEGAMLMAADVHRDVAAVDERDDLRPFDMVQLPDSVVITPQLGERLRAYYQGGGKLLLSCRSGFDAAGKWALDFLPLEFEDDGRACPVPRHPTYWRAGRESSGQLGHADRVCYLPGVLVTAGAGTRVLVERVLPYFQRTDATYSSHSQAPPMAEPDASPAVVMGERFVYFADPIFREFRETGNLLMRDGWHDAMNRLGNRVCFGEGLPTTVHVFPRRRGDDLILTLLHYVPTRKAADRDMIEERSSFAGERLKFHRPEKVKTVRLFGGGELERVEAGCYALPMAKGRLLLEVPGYFAG
;
A
#
# COMPACT_ATOMS: atom_id res chain seq x y z
N MET A 1 -6.36 -3.49 -35.88
CA MET A 1 -7.16 -3.47 -34.64
C MET A 1 -6.18 -3.11 -33.54
N SER A 2 -6.40 -2.01 -32.80
CA SER A 2 -5.58 -1.65 -31.65
C SER A 2 -5.80 -2.68 -30.55
N ARG A 3 -4.72 -3.21 -29.95
CA ARG A 3 -4.81 -4.09 -28.78
C ARG A 3 -5.52 -3.32 -27.63
N PRO A 4 -6.36 -3.99 -26.82
CA PRO A 4 -6.91 -3.35 -25.64
C PRO A 4 -5.81 -2.80 -24.71
N VAL A 5 -6.00 -1.64 -24.12
CA VAL A 5 -5.02 -0.98 -23.23
C VAL A 5 -4.53 -1.92 -22.13
N ALA A 6 -5.42 -2.73 -21.55
CA ALA A 6 -5.06 -3.70 -20.50
C ALA A 6 -4.09 -4.78 -21.00
N GLU A 7 -4.27 -5.32 -22.21
CA GLU A 7 -3.33 -6.30 -22.78
C GLU A 7 -1.97 -5.67 -23.09
N THR A 8 -1.96 -4.43 -23.55
CA THR A 8 -0.72 -3.70 -23.81
C THR A 8 0.04 -3.44 -22.52
N PHE A 9 -0.65 -3.07 -21.44
CA PHE A 9 -0.01 -2.82 -20.14
C PHE A 9 0.58 -4.10 -19.53
N GLN A 10 -0.12 -5.23 -19.59
CA GLN A 10 0.35 -6.51 -19.03
C GLN A 10 1.68 -7.01 -19.61
N GLN A 11 2.03 -6.57 -20.81
CA GLN A 11 3.33 -6.89 -21.44
C GLN A 11 4.48 -6.04 -20.88
N HIS A 12 4.20 -5.01 -20.08
CA HIS A 12 5.17 -4.04 -19.58
C HIS A 12 5.29 -4.15 -18.05
N GLN A 13 5.99 -5.20 -17.61
CA GLN A 13 6.12 -5.53 -16.19
C GLN A 13 7.41 -4.99 -15.53
N ARG A 14 8.26 -4.27 -16.28
CA ARG A 14 9.55 -3.75 -15.84
C ARG A 14 9.73 -2.30 -16.28
N GLN A 15 9.16 -1.39 -15.50
CA GLN A 15 9.16 0.05 -15.79
C GLN A 15 10.28 0.76 -15.06
N ILE A 16 10.80 1.83 -15.64
CA ILE A 16 11.58 2.87 -14.98
C ILE A 16 10.73 4.13 -14.91
N HIS A 17 10.59 4.69 -13.72
CA HIS A 17 10.13 6.07 -13.55
C HIS A 17 11.37 6.97 -13.52
N LEU A 18 11.66 7.66 -14.62
CA LEU A 18 12.92 8.35 -14.81
C LEU A 18 12.76 9.84 -14.52
N ASP A 19 12.94 10.22 -13.25
CA ASP A 19 12.87 11.61 -12.82
C ASP A 19 13.82 12.51 -13.59
N PHE A 20 13.32 13.68 -14.00
CA PHE A 20 14.12 14.69 -14.66
C PHE A 20 13.66 16.12 -14.28
N HIS A 21 13.80 16.44 -12.99
CA HIS A 21 13.48 17.77 -12.47
C HIS A 21 14.70 18.68 -12.55
N THR A 22 14.88 19.40 -13.65
CA THR A 22 16.05 20.26 -13.86
C THR A 22 15.71 21.75 -13.68
N SER A 23 16.42 22.41 -12.77
CA SER A 23 16.34 23.85 -12.59
C SER A 23 16.83 24.59 -13.83
N PRO A 24 16.19 25.71 -14.22
CA PRO A 24 16.69 26.56 -15.31
C PRO A 24 18.08 27.16 -15.05
N LEU A 25 18.59 27.06 -13.80
CA LEU A 25 19.93 27.48 -13.43
C LEU A 25 21.02 26.47 -13.81
N ILE A 26 20.67 25.25 -14.22
CA ILE A 26 21.61 24.23 -14.67
C ILE A 26 22.00 24.50 -16.12
N PRO A 27 23.30 24.79 -16.41
CA PRO A 27 23.72 25.32 -17.71
C PRO A 27 23.96 24.26 -18.78
N ASP A 28 23.93 22.97 -18.45
CA ASP A 28 24.36 21.86 -19.32
C ASP A 28 23.35 20.71 -19.40
N VAL A 29 22.04 21.03 -19.25
CA VAL A 29 20.96 20.04 -19.36
C VAL A 29 20.99 19.35 -20.71
N ALA A 30 20.97 18.00 -20.68
CA ALA A 30 21.00 17.10 -21.82
C ALA A 30 22.23 17.26 -22.75
N ARG A 31 23.33 17.88 -22.30
CA ARG A 31 24.53 18.06 -23.11
C ARG A 31 25.21 16.73 -23.50
N GLU A 32 25.11 15.73 -22.64
CA GLU A 32 25.71 14.40 -22.87
C GLU A 32 24.66 13.36 -23.29
N PHE A 33 23.44 13.77 -23.61
CA PHE A 33 22.39 12.85 -24.03
C PHE A 33 22.70 12.26 -25.41
N ASP A 34 22.85 10.95 -25.45
CA ASP A 34 22.94 10.12 -26.66
C ASP A 34 21.74 9.17 -26.68
N ALA A 35 20.86 9.36 -27.67
CA ALA A 35 19.61 8.62 -27.79
C ALA A 35 19.81 7.10 -27.98
N VAL A 36 20.89 6.70 -28.68
CA VAL A 36 21.21 5.27 -28.91
C VAL A 36 21.73 4.65 -27.62
N ALA A 37 22.72 5.25 -26.99
CA ALA A 37 23.29 4.78 -25.72
C ALA A 37 22.25 4.72 -24.61
N PHE A 38 21.34 5.70 -24.56
CA PHE A 38 20.21 5.76 -23.63
C PHE A 38 19.30 4.53 -23.77
N ALA A 39 18.78 4.29 -24.97
CA ALA A 39 17.86 3.18 -25.23
C ALA A 39 18.55 1.82 -25.11
N ASP A 40 19.83 1.70 -25.51
CA ASP A 40 20.63 0.47 -25.38
C ASP A 40 20.89 0.10 -23.92
N THR A 41 21.14 1.08 -23.06
CA THR A 41 21.35 0.87 -21.61
C THR A 41 20.08 0.31 -20.97
N LEU A 42 18.93 0.90 -21.26
CA LEU A 42 17.63 0.46 -20.76
C LEU A 42 17.25 -0.95 -21.27
N ALA A 43 17.46 -1.21 -22.54
CA ALA A 43 17.21 -2.53 -23.14
C ALA A 43 18.08 -3.63 -22.51
N ARG A 44 19.38 -3.36 -22.30
CA ARG A 44 20.29 -4.30 -21.60
C ARG A 44 19.88 -4.55 -20.15
N ALA A 45 19.25 -3.56 -19.49
CA ALA A 45 18.71 -3.68 -18.15
C ALA A 45 17.32 -4.35 -18.11
N HIS A 46 16.88 -4.99 -19.20
CA HIS A 46 15.58 -5.65 -19.32
C HIS A 46 14.37 -4.73 -19.09
N VAL A 47 14.53 -3.44 -19.27
CA VAL A 47 13.45 -2.44 -19.17
C VAL A 47 12.57 -2.53 -20.41
N ASN A 48 11.25 -2.44 -20.22
CA ASN A 48 10.28 -2.44 -21.32
C ASN A 48 9.25 -1.28 -21.25
N SER A 49 9.39 -0.39 -20.27
CA SER A 49 8.63 0.87 -20.18
C SER A 49 9.45 1.92 -19.44
N VAL A 50 9.42 3.18 -19.86
CA VAL A 50 10.10 4.30 -19.22
C VAL A 50 9.18 5.51 -19.17
N ALA A 51 8.81 6.00 -17.98
CA ALA A 51 8.13 7.28 -17.85
C ALA A 51 9.13 8.41 -18.14
N VAL A 52 8.91 9.14 -19.26
CA VAL A 52 9.75 10.25 -19.71
C VAL A 52 9.03 11.60 -19.51
N PHE A 53 9.79 12.66 -19.28
CA PHE A 53 9.25 13.92 -18.80
C PHE A 53 8.93 14.90 -19.93
N ALA A 54 7.68 15.35 -20.05
CA ALA A 54 7.31 16.49 -20.86
C ALA A 54 7.56 17.80 -20.09
N LYS A 55 7.12 17.86 -18.82
CA LYS A 55 7.26 19.06 -17.97
C LYS A 55 7.55 18.65 -16.53
N CYS A 56 8.56 19.28 -15.90
CA CYS A 56 8.98 19.03 -14.54
C CYS A 56 8.41 20.03 -13.52
N HIS A 57 8.68 19.85 -12.21
CA HIS A 57 8.21 20.74 -11.14
C HIS A 57 8.75 22.18 -11.22
N HIS A 58 9.88 22.42 -11.88
CA HIS A 58 10.34 23.78 -12.17
C HIS A 58 9.47 24.49 -13.24
N GLY A 59 8.51 23.77 -13.87
CA GLY A 59 7.69 24.28 -14.96
C GLY A 59 8.40 24.24 -16.31
N MET A 60 9.60 23.64 -16.37
CA MET A 60 10.39 23.55 -17.60
C MET A 60 9.91 22.39 -18.47
N CYS A 61 9.63 22.67 -19.76
CA CYS A 61 9.32 21.67 -20.78
C CYS A 61 10.59 21.23 -21.50
N TYR A 62 10.67 19.92 -21.82
CA TYR A 62 11.82 19.32 -22.51
C TYR A 62 11.60 19.14 -24.02
N TYR A 63 10.73 19.96 -24.58
CA TYR A 63 10.44 20.05 -26.01
C TYR A 63 10.08 21.50 -26.39
N PRO A 64 10.12 21.88 -27.65
CA PRO A 64 9.69 23.21 -28.11
C PRO A 64 8.18 23.39 -27.91
N THR A 65 7.78 23.96 -26.78
CA THR A 65 6.38 24.16 -26.37
C THR A 65 5.85 25.51 -26.78
N ARG A 66 4.53 25.61 -27.03
CA ARG A 66 3.75 26.85 -27.24
C ARG A 66 2.91 27.19 -26.01
N THR A 67 2.71 26.25 -25.08
CA THR A 67 1.81 26.37 -23.94
C THR A 67 2.52 26.62 -22.62
N GLY A 68 3.79 26.21 -22.52
CA GLY A 68 4.63 26.35 -21.33
C GLY A 68 5.93 27.08 -21.60
N THR A 69 6.92 26.87 -20.76
CA THR A 69 8.28 27.41 -20.87
C THR A 69 9.26 26.28 -21.18
N ALA A 70 9.88 26.30 -22.38
CA ALA A 70 10.92 25.35 -22.72
C ALA A 70 12.17 25.60 -21.85
N HIS A 71 12.88 24.52 -21.48
CA HIS A 71 14.12 24.67 -20.71
C HIS A 71 15.14 25.51 -21.50
N PRO A 72 15.68 26.60 -20.93
CA PRO A 72 16.40 27.65 -21.68
C PRO A 72 17.62 27.12 -22.41
N VAL A 73 18.32 26.10 -21.87
CA VAL A 73 19.56 25.60 -22.51
C VAL A 73 19.32 24.56 -23.61
N LEU A 74 18.09 24.11 -23.83
CA LEU A 74 17.79 23.16 -24.91
C LEU A 74 17.79 23.81 -26.29
N GLY A 75 17.68 25.12 -26.40
CA GLY A 75 17.82 25.84 -27.64
C GLY A 75 16.88 25.43 -28.79
N GLY A 76 15.66 24.95 -28.43
CA GLY A 76 14.70 24.43 -29.38
C GLY A 76 14.81 22.94 -29.66
N ARG A 77 15.72 22.23 -29.01
CA ARG A 77 15.84 20.77 -29.07
C ARG A 77 14.58 20.08 -28.51
N ASP A 78 14.12 19.05 -29.18
CA ASP A 78 13.01 18.19 -28.75
C ASP A 78 13.56 16.94 -28.04
N LEU A 79 14.05 17.11 -26.80
CA LEU A 79 14.62 16.01 -26.02
C LEU A 79 13.58 14.91 -25.73
N LEU A 80 12.32 15.30 -25.46
CA LEU A 80 11.23 14.33 -25.24
C LEU A 80 10.99 13.49 -26.48
N GLY A 81 10.93 14.10 -27.66
CA GLY A 81 10.77 13.39 -28.93
C GLY A 81 11.93 12.44 -29.21
N GLU A 82 13.17 12.87 -28.97
CA GLU A 82 14.36 12.02 -29.12
C GLU A 82 14.31 10.79 -28.18
N GLN A 83 13.85 10.95 -26.93
CA GLN A 83 13.70 9.85 -25.97
C GLN A 83 12.61 8.87 -26.44
N ILE A 84 11.42 9.35 -26.82
CA ILE A 84 10.31 8.53 -27.30
C ILE A 84 10.75 7.69 -28.49
N GLU A 85 11.34 8.34 -29.52
CA GLU A 85 11.78 7.65 -30.73
C GLU A 85 12.85 6.58 -30.45
N ALA A 86 13.83 6.88 -29.58
CA ALA A 86 14.88 5.95 -29.22
C ALA A 86 14.35 4.72 -28.47
N LEU A 87 13.41 4.93 -27.54
CA LEU A 87 12.76 3.87 -26.77
C LEU A 87 11.90 2.98 -27.67
N HIS A 88 11.08 3.56 -28.54
CA HIS A 88 10.23 2.82 -29.48
C HIS A 88 11.04 1.97 -30.47
N ARG A 89 12.19 2.44 -30.94
CA ARG A 89 13.11 1.61 -31.76
C ARG A 89 13.58 0.33 -31.06
N LYS A 90 13.55 0.30 -29.70
CA LYS A 90 13.87 -0.88 -28.88
C LYS A 90 12.62 -1.63 -28.41
N GLY A 91 11.43 -1.23 -28.81
CA GLY A 91 10.17 -1.80 -28.33
C GLY A 91 9.86 -1.46 -26.85
N ILE A 92 10.48 -0.41 -26.33
CA ILE A 92 10.27 0.08 -24.96
C ILE A 92 9.20 1.17 -25.01
N ARG A 93 8.15 1.07 -24.18
CA ARG A 93 7.10 2.09 -24.07
C ARG A 93 7.62 3.33 -23.40
N ALA A 94 7.04 4.49 -23.77
CA ALA A 94 7.40 5.81 -23.28
C ALA A 94 6.14 6.58 -22.80
N PRO A 95 5.49 6.19 -21.65
CA PRO A 95 4.47 7.03 -21.05
C PRO A 95 5.08 8.39 -20.66
N ILE A 96 4.29 9.45 -20.87
CA ILE A 96 4.75 10.83 -20.68
C ILE A 96 4.31 11.36 -19.32
N TYR A 97 5.28 11.75 -18.52
CA TYR A 97 5.07 12.45 -17.26
C TYR A 97 4.78 13.93 -17.46
N THR A 98 3.83 14.48 -16.70
CA THR A 98 3.60 15.91 -16.56
C THR A 98 3.18 16.28 -15.15
N THR A 99 3.78 17.33 -14.60
CA THR A 99 3.40 17.84 -13.29
C THR A 99 2.08 18.61 -13.35
N VAL A 100 1.32 18.61 -12.26
CA VAL A 100 0.04 19.32 -12.13
C VAL A 100 0.12 20.42 -11.08
N ALA A 101 0.12 20.07 -9.78
CA ALA A 101 0.05 21.08 -8.74
C ALA A 101 1.40 21.72 -8.37
N TRP A 102 2.53 21.13 -8.76
CA TRP A 102 3.86 21.72 -8.58
C TRP A 102 4.41 22.21 -9.93
N ASP A 103 4.33 23.51 -10.15
CA ASP A 103 4.84 24.16 -11.35
C ASP A 103 5.30 25.58 -10.98
N GLU A 104 6.60 25.73 -10.73
CA GLU A 104 7.17 26.98 -10.24
C GLU A 104 7.04 28.12 -11.25
N ASP A 105 7.18 27.84 -12.55
CA ASP A 105 7.03 28.87 -13.61
C ASP A 105 5.59 29.37 -13.68
N VAL A 106 4.60 28.48 -13.69
CA VAL A 106 3.18 28.85 -13.69
C VAL A 106 2.80 29.54 -12.39
N ALA A 107 3.27 29.06 -11.23
CA ALA A 107 3.00 29.69 -9.93
C ALA A 107 3.59 31.13 -9.83
N ALA A 108 4.68 31.38 -10.53
CA ALA A 108 5.26 32.75 -10.61
C ALA A 108 4.48 33.66 -11.55
N ARG A 109 4.01 33.15 -12.70
CA ARG A 109 3.24 33.94 -13.69
C ARG A 109 1.78 34.16 -13.28
N HIS A 110 1.21 33.20 -12.53
CA HIS A 110 -0.17 33.17 -12.12
C HIS A 110 -0.31 32.90 -10.61
N PRO A 111 0.11 33.83 -9.74
CA PRO A 111 0.03 33.64 -8.29
C PRO A 111 -1.42 33.49 -7.81
N GLU A 112 -2.40 34.00 -8.56
CA GLU A 112 -3.84 33.85 -8.29
C GLU A 112 -4.35 32.41 -8.46
N TRP A 113 -3.59 31.51 -9.11
CA TRP A 113 -3.91 30.09 -9.23
C TRP A 113 -3.33 29.23 -8.10
N ARG A 114 -2.61 29.86 -7.15
CA ARG A 114 -2.01 29.11 -6.03
C ARG A 114 -3.05 28.71 -5.00
N GLN A 115 -2.81 27.59 -4.35
CA GLN A 115 -3.65 27.13 -3.24
C GLN A 115 -3.52 28.07 -2.03
N LEU A 116 -4.66 28.39 -1.41
CA LEU A 116 -4.73 29.24 -0.22
C LEU A 116 -5.12 28.41 1.01
N ARG A 117 -4.46 28.66 2.13
CA ARG A 117 -4.92 28.25 3.45
C ARG A 117 -6.07 29.14 3.92
N ARG A 118 -6.74 28.75 4.98
CA ARG A 118 -7.89 29.51 5.53
C ARG A 118 -7.52 30.91 6.02
N ASP A 119 -6.29 31.09 6.47
CA ASP A 119 -5.74 32.39 6.88
C ASP A 119 -5.34 33.31 5.71
N GLY A 120 -5.53 32.89 4.48
CA GLY A 120 -5.17 33.62 3.26
C GLY A 120 -3.70 33.47 2.86
N THR A 121 -2.90 32.69 3.56
CA THR A 121 -1.52 32.41 3.16
C THR A 121 -1.47 31.35 2.06
N PHE A 122 -0.42 31.40 1.23
CA PHE A 122 -0.22 30.41 0.18
C PHE A 122 0.31 29.08 0.73
N ALA A 123 -0.24 27.98 0.21
CA ALA A 123 0.25 26.64 0.54
C ALA A 123 1.63 26.35 -0.09
N LEU A 124 2.49 25.69 0.69
CA LEU A 124 3.83 25.24 0.30
C LEU A 124 3.98 23.74 0.64
N ALA A 125 4.85 23.03 -0.07
CA ALA A 125 5.10 21.60 0.16
C ALA A 125 5.69 21.31 1.55
N ASN A 126 6.46 22.24 2.09
CA ASN A 126 7.02 22.19 3.45
C ASN A 126 7.47 23.62 3.84
N ASP A 127 7.98 23.78 5.05
CA ASP A 127 8.41 25.08 5.59
C ASP A 127 9.91 25.37 5.32
N GLN A 128 10.55 24.62 4.42
CA GLN A 128 11.96 24.84 4.09
C GLN A 128 12.12 25.88 2.99
N PRO A 129 13.24 26.61 2.93
CA PRO A 129 13.55 27.48 1.82
C PRO A 129 13.53 26.73 0.48
N GLY A 130 12.86 27.28 -0.53
CA GLY A 130 12.74 26.66 -1.85
C GLY A 130 11.67 25.55 -1.94
N ALA A 131 10.78 25.47 -0.97
CA ALA A 131 9.64 24.54 -1.02
C ALA A 131 8.76 24.80 -2.25
N TRP A 132 8.30 23.71 -2.89
CA TRP A 132 7.40 23.79 -4.03
C TRP A 132 6.09 24.50 -3.69
N LYS A 133 5.65 25.36 -4.60
CA LYS A 133 4.38 26.08 -4.50
C LYS A 133 3.25 25.20 -5.05
N TYR A 134 2.16 25.09 -4.30
CA TYR A 134 0.98 24.38 -4.77
C TYR A 134 0.09 25.26 -5.65
N LEU A 135 -0.22 24.78 -6.85
CA LEU A 135 -1.27 25.29 -7.71
C LEU A 135 -2.60 24.60 -7.43
N ASN A 136 -3.68 25.35 -7.47
CA ASN A 136 -5.03 24.84 -7.34
C ASN A 136 -5.47 24.18 -8.66
N PHE A 137 -5.45 22.86 -8.71
CA PHE A 137 -5.82 22.10 -9.90
C PHE A 137 -7.34 22.09 -10.18
N LEU A 138 -8.18 22.72 -9.34
CA LEU A 138 -9.57 23.03 -9.63
C LEU A 138 -9.76 24.46 -10.15
N HIS A 139 -8.74 25.33 -10.11
CA HIS A 139 -8.85 26.66 -10.65
C HIS A 139 -9.05 26.61 -12.18
N PRO A 140 -10.10 27.25 -12.75
CA PRO A 140 -10.41 27.16 -14.18
C PRO A 140 -9.21 27.49 -15.09
N GLY A 141 -8.51 28.60 -14.84
CA GLY A 141 -7.36 29.01 -15.64
C GLY A 141 -6.22 27.98 -15.59
N HIS A 142 -5.98 27.35 -14.42
CA HIS A 142 -4.97 26.31 -14.32
C HIS A 142 -5.41 25.02 -15.05
N GLN A 143 -6.68 24.64 -14.96
CA GLN A 143 -7.21 23.51 -15.72
C GLN A 143 -7.10 23.74 -17.23
N ASP A 144 -7.39 24.94 -17.71
CA ASP A 144 -7.26 25.28 -19.14
C ASP A 144 -5.80 25.23 -19.60
N HIS A 145 -4.86 25.66 -18.74
CA HIS A 145 -3.43 25.54 -19.00
C HIS A 145 -2.98 24.07 -19.10
N VAL A 146 -3.40 23.21 -18.16
CA VAL A 146 -3.10 21.75 -18.19
C VAL A 146 -3.74 21.10 -19.43
N GLU A 147 -4.97 21.47 -19.77
CA GLU A 147 -5.65 20.98 -20.97
C GLU A 147 -4.89 21.38 -22.25
N ALA A 148 -4.46 22.64 -22.37
CA ALA A 148 -3.68 23.13 -23.51
C ALA A 148 -2.37 22.34 -23.65
N HIS A 149 -1.69 22.06 -22.53
CA HIS A 149 -0.47 21.26 -22.52
C HIS A 149 -0.71 19.81 -22.99
N VAL A 150 -1.76 19.14 -22.52
CA VAL A 150 -2.12 17.79 -22.95
C VAL A 150 -2.49 17.76 -24.44
N ARG A 151 -3.23 18.78 -24.92
CA ARG A 151 -3.55 18.90 -26.36
C ARG A 151 -2.31 19.11 -27.22
N GLU A 152 -1.35 19.90 -26.76
CA GLU A 152 -0.08 20.11 -27.46
C GLU A 152 0.75 18.82 -27.53
N ILE A 153 0.83 18.02 -26.45
CA ILE A 153 1.46 16.70 -26.44
C ILE A 153 0.78 15.79 -27.46
N ALA A 154 -0.55 15.71 -27.43
CA ALA A 154 -1.31 14.90 -28.36
C ALA A 154 -1.15 15.32 -29.83
N GLU A 155 -1.11 16.63 -30.11
CA GLU A 155 -0.87 17.17 -31.47
C GLU A 155 0.54 16.87 -31.95
N ARG A 156 1.55 16.99 -31.09
CA ARG A 156 2.96 16.82 -31.46
C ARG A 156 3.36 15.37 -31.65
N TYR A 157 2.97 14.49 -30.75
CA TYR A 157 3.44 13.10 -30.72
C TYR A 157 2.36 12.09 -31.14
N GLY A 158 1.08 12.47 -31.08
CA GLY A 158 -0.04 11.65 -31.60
C GLY A 158 -0.03 10.23 -31.03
N ARG A 159 -0.03 9.23 -31.93
CA ARG A 159 -0.06 7.81 -31.57
C ARG A 159 1.22 7.28 -30.92
N GLU A 160 2.28 8.06 -30.89
CA GLU A 160 3.53 7.71 -30.21
C GLU A 160 3.43 7.93 -28.68
N VAL A 161 2.31 8.50 -28.20
CA VAL A 161 2.05 8.67 -26.76
C VAL A 161 1.50 7.36 -26.19
N ASP A 162 2.30 6.64 -25.43
CA ASP A 162 1.90 5.40 -24.79
C ASP A 162 1.04 5.60 -23.53
N GLY A 163 1.14 6.75 -22.89
CA GLY A 163 0.38 7.09 -21.70
C GLY A 163 0.66 8.50 -21.22
N ILE A 164 -0.20 8.99 -20.32
CA ILE A 164 0.00 10.24 -19.56
C ILE A 164 0.00 9.92 -18.07
N PHE A 165 1.07 10.32 -17.41
CA PHE A 165 1.24 10.28 -15.96
C PHE A 165 1.08 11.71 -15.43
N PHE A 166 -0.05 11.98 -14.76
CA PHE A 166 -0.30 13.26 -14.10
C PHE A 166 0.23 13.20 -12.67
N ASP A 167 1.23 14.01 -12.36
CA ASP A 167 1.87 14.02 -11.07
C ASP A 167 1.42 15.17 -10.17
N ILE A 168 1.42 14.91 -8.85
CA ILE A 168 1.02 15.86 -7.81
C ILE A 168 -0.41 16.36 -8.01
N VAL A 169 -1.37 15.45 -8.14
CA VAL A 169 -2.81 15.78 -8.16
C VAL A 169 -3.31 15.81 -6.72
N THR A 170 -2.85 16.79 -5.95
CA THR A 170 -3.15 16.90 -4.52
C THR A 170 -3.25 18.34 -4.06
N PHE A 171 -4.08 18.55 -3.03
CA PHE A 171 -4.04 19.77 -2.22
C PHE A 171 -3.14 19.55 -1.01
N GLN A 172 -2.52 20.63 -0.58
CA GLN A 172 -1.90 20.67 0.74
C GLN A 172 -3.00 20.45 1.81
N PRO A 173 -2.76 19.69 2.89
CA PRO A 173 -3.82 19.23 3.81
C PRO A 173 -4.74 20.32 4.37
N GLU A 174 -4.26 21.56 4.49
CA GLU A 174 -5.01 22.70 5.02
C GLU A 174 -5.61 23.62 3.94
N ALA A 175 -5.43 23.33 2.65
CA ALA A 175 -5.97 24.05 1.51
C ALA A 175 -7.09 23.25 0.82
N ASP A 176 -7.88 23.79 -0.10
CA ASP A 176 -7.83 25.13 -0.63
C ASP A 176 -9.05 25.95 -0.17
N TRP A 177 -8.84 27.21 0.19
CA TRP A 177 -9.89 28.14 0.63
C TRP A 177 -10.04 29.34 -0.30
N SER A 178 -9.55 29.24 -1.54
CA SER A 178 -9.74 30.27 -2.55
C SER A 178 -11.18 30.34 -3.05
N ASP A 179 -11.55 31.47 -3.67
CA ASP A 179 -12.86 31.65 -4.30
C ASP A 179 -13.13 30.60 -5.39
N ALA A 180 -12.07 30.11 -6.05
CA ALA A 180 -12.20 29.10 -7.10
C ALA A 180 -12.76 27.75 -6.59
N THR A 181 -12.57 27.41 -5.31
CA THR A 181 -13.08 26.17 -4.71
C THR A 181 -14.27 26.37 -3.77
N ARG A 182 -14.66 27.61 -3.50
CA ARG A 182 -15.75 27.90 -2.58
C ARG A 182 -17.06 27.21 -2.99
N GLY A 183 -17.52 27.41 -4.23
CA GLY A 183 -18.73 26.78 -4.73
C GLY A 183 -18.66 25.24 -4.70
N PHE A 184 -17.49 24.68 -5.01
CA PHE A 184 -17.26 23.25 -4.93
C PHE A 184 -17.43 22.69 -3.50
N ARG A 185 -16.96 23.45 -2.48
CA ARG A 185 -17.13 23.10 -1.06
C ARG A 185 -18.56 23.26 -0.60
N GLU A 186 -19.24 24.36 -0.98
CA GLU A 186 -20.63 24.65 -0.64
C GLU A 186 -21.58 23.55 -1.15
N GLU A 187 -21.46 23.17 -2.42
CA GLU A 187 -22.27 22.11 -3.02
C GLU A 187 -22.15 20.75 -2.30
N ARG A 188 -21.03 20.52 -1.60
CA ARG A 188 -20.71 19.26 -0.94
C ARG A 188 -20.81 19.33 0.58
N GLY A 189 -21.17 20.48 1.15
CA GLY A 189 -21.21 20.67 2.59
C GLY A 189 -19.84 20.57 3.29
N LEU A 190 -18.75 20.96 2.61
CA LEU A 190 -17.37 20.85 3.08
C LEU A 190 -16.79 22.19 3.50
N LEU A 191 -17.58 23.01 4.20
CA LEU A 191 -17.19 24.34 4.67
C LEU A 191 -16.50 24.34 6.04
N ASP A 192 -16.57 23.24 6.76
CA ASP A 192 -15.86 23.07 8.02
C ASP A 192 -14.39 22.74 7.79
N ASP A 193 -13.53 23.22 8.69
CA ASP A 193 -12.09 22.95 8.64
C ASP A 193 -11.70 21.83 9.62
N ASP A 194 -12.45 20.75 9.56
CA ASP A 194 -12.19 19.53 10.35
C ASP A 194 -11.51 18.45 9.48
N PRO A 195 -10.89 17.42 10.09
CA PRO A 195 -10.18 16.38 9.36
C PRO A 195 -11.04 15.62 8.34
N ALA A 196 -12.36 15.43 8.60
CA ALA A 196 -13.24 14.72 7.68
C ALA A 196 -13.53 15.57 6.44
N SER A 197 -13.88 16.85 6.63
CA SER A 197 -14.11 17.79 5.54
C SER A 197 -12.88 17.97 4.64
N ARG A 198 -11.68 18.07 5.24
CA ARG A 198 -10.41 18.12 4.49
C ARG A 198 -10.17 16.86 3.67
N ALA A 199 -10.37 15.68 4.27
CA ALA A 199 -10.18 14.41 3.58
C ALA A 199 -11.18 14.26 2.42
N TRP A 200 -12.47 14.53 2.65
CA TRP A 200 -13.49 14.46 1.61
C TRP A 200 -13.28 15.48 0.48
N PHE A 201 -12.84 16.69 0.81
CA PHE A 201 -12.49 17.71 -0.19
C PHE A 201 -11.37 17.19 -1.10
N GLN A 202 -10.27 16.70 -0.55
CA GLN A 202 -9.15 16.15 -1.31
C GLN A 202 -9.61 15.01 -2.24
N SER A 203 -10.37 14.06 -1.71
CA SER A 203 -10.85 12.91 -2.50
C SER A 203 -11.77 13.33 -3.64
N ALA A 204 -12.76 14.17 -3.37
CA ALA A 204 -13.71 14.67 -4.37
C ALA A 204 -13.04 15.55 -5.44
N ALA A 205 -12.10 16.37 -5.05
CA ALA A 205 -11.34 17.21 -5.97
C ALA A 205 -10.50 16.39 -6.94
N THR A 206 -9.80 15.38 -6.43
CA THR A 206 -9.01 14.45 -7.25
C THR A 206 -9.90 13.67 -8.23
N GLU A 207 -11.06 13.19 -7.79
CA GLU A 207 -12.02 12.48 -8.64
C GLU A 207 -12.52 13.35 -9.79
N VAL A 208 -12.92 14.58 -9.51
CA VAL A 208 -13.44 15.52 -10.52
C VAL A 208 -12.35 15.88 -11.55
N PHE A 209 -11.13 16.16 -11.10
CA PHE A 209 -10.00 16.40 -11.99
C PHE A 209 -9.71 15.18 -12.86
N ALA A 210 -9.59 14.00 -12.26
CA ALA A 210 -9.30 12.77 -12.99
C ALA A 210 -10.38 12.47 -14.04
N ARG A 211 -11.66 12.66 -13.72
CA ARG A 211 -12.77 12.46 -14.67
C ARG A 211 -12.65 13.37 -15.89
N ARG A 212 -12.38 14.67 -15.69
CA ARG A 212 -12.20 15.65 -16.79
C ARG A 212 -11.04 15.24 -17.68
N PHE A 213 -9.86 14.99 -17.08
CA PHE A 213 -8.65 14.77 -17.87
C PHE A 213 -8.59 13.36 -18.48
N THR A 214 -9.21 12.37 -17.87
CA THR A 214 -9.37 11.05 -18.50
C THR A 214 -10.27 11.14 -19.73
N ALA A 215 -11.37 11.87 -19.67
CA ALA A 215 -12.23 12.10 -20.84
C ALA A 215 -11.46 12.82 -21.97
N LEU A 216 -10.66 13.81 -21.63
CA LEU A 216 -9.79 14.54 -22.58
C LEU A 216 -8.78 13.59 -23.23
N VAL A 217 -8.00 12.86 -22.42
CA VAL A 217 -6.96 11.95 -22.94
C VAL A 217 -7.57 10.85 -23.80
N ARG A 218 -8.66 10.20 -23.38
CA ARG A 218 -9.35 9.17 -24.18
C ARG A 218 -9.89 9.72 -25.51
N GLY A 219 -10.33 10.98 -25.54
CA GLY A 219 -10.78 11.65 -26.77
C GLY A 219 -9.65 11.94 -27.76
N LEU A 220 -8.47 12.28 -27.27
CA LEU A 220 -7.32 12.65 -28.10
C LEU A 220 -6.39 11.46 -28.41
N LEU A 221 -6.19 10.58 -27.43
CA LEU A 221 -5.20 9.50 -27.38
C LEU A 221 -5.85 8.20 -26.89
N PRO A 222 -6.76 7.58 -27.66
CA PRO A 222 -7.60 6.46 -27.17
C PRO A 222 -6.83 5.20 -26.77
N ALA A 223 -5.58 5.04 -27.22
CA ALA A 223 -4.71 3.91 -26.86
C ALA A 223 -3.77 4.21 -25.67
N ALA A 224 -3.70 5.48 -25.23
CA ALA A 224 -2.79 5.88 -24.15
C ALA A 224 -3.31 5.42 -22.78
N THR A 225 -2.39 5.02 -21.90
CA THR A 225 -2.69 4.79 -20.49
C THR A 225 -2.83 6.12 -19.73
N VAL A 226 -3.59 6.12 -18.65
CA VAL A 226 -3.76 7.31 -17.79
C VAL A 226 -3.59 6.91 -16.34
N PHE A 227 -2.75 7.65 -15.63
CA PHE A 227 -2.55 7.53 -14.20
C PHE A 227 -2.45 8.91 -13.54
N TYR A 228 -2.92 9.02 -12.30
CA TYR A 228 -2.88 10.22 -11.46
C TYR A 228 -2.13 9.90 -10.19
N ASN A 229 -0.94 10.49 -10.00
CA ASN A 229 -0.21 10.39 -8.74
C ASN A 229 -0.78 11.40 -7.75
N ALA A 230 -1.52 10.87 -6.79
CA ALA A 230 -2.23 11.60 -5.75
C ALA A 230 -2.23 10.77 -4.46
N PRO A 231 -2.60 11.33 -3.30
CA PRO A 231 -2.94 10.52 -2.14
C PRO A 231 -4.12 9.59 -2.47
N HIS A 232 -3.85 8.30 -2.46
CA HIS A 232 -4.82 7.25 -2.73
C HIS A 232 -5.03 6.37 -1.50
N PRO A 233 -5.58 6.89 -0.38
CA PRO A 233 -5.84 6.09 0.78
C PRO A 233 -6.86 4.99 0.47
N VAL A 234 -6.57 3.76 0.91
CA VAL A 234 -7.58 2.70 0.96
C VAL A 234 -8.42 2.89 2.22
N SER A 235 -9.73 2.77 2.08
CA SER A 235 -10.70 3.10 3.13
C SER A 235 -11.78 2.04 3.22
N THR A 236 -12.43 1.95 4.37
CA THR A 236 -13.68 1.19 4.53
C THR A 236 -14.76 1.71 3.58
N ASP A 237 -14.92 3.03 3.48
CA ASP A 237 -15.86 3.69 2.57
C ASP A 237 -15.30 3.71 1.14
N ALA A 238 -15.93 2.99 0.26
CA ALA A 238 -15.51 2.84 -1.14
C ALA A 238 -15.83 4.06 -2.04
N LYS A 239 -16.50 5.07 -1.53
CA LYS A 239 -16.70 6.35 -2.22
C LYS A 239 -15.54 7.31 -2.01
N PHE A 240 -14.52 6.88 -1.27
CA PHE A 240 -13.41 7.70 -0.84
C PHE A 240 -12.07 7.19 -1.39
N GLY A 241 -11.14 8.12 -1.62
CA GLY A 241 -9.74 7.82 -1.91
C GLY A 241 -9.50 7.01 -3.18
N ALA A 242 -8.65 6.01 -3.09
CA ALA A 242 -8.23 5.19 -4.23
C ALA A 242 -9.40 4.55 -4.99
N ARG A 243 -10.40 4.04 -4.27
CA ARG A 243 -11.55 3.36 -4.87
C ARG A 243 -12.48 4.31 -5.63
N ALA A 244 -12.61 5.56 -5.18
CA ALA A 244 -13.42 6.58 -5.85
C ALA A 244 -12.81 6.99 -7.20
N VAL A 245 -11.49 7.16 -7.26
CA VAL A 245 -10.76 7.59 -8.47
C VAL A 245 -10.48 6.42 -9.42
N TYR A 246 -10.56 5.17 -8.94
CA TYR A 246 -10.28 3.95 -9.70
C TYR A 246 -10.92 3.88 -11.10
N PRO A 247 -12.21 4.28 -11.33
CA PRO A 247 -12.81 4.21 -12.66
C PRO A 247 -12.08 5.02 -13.72
N GLU A 248 -11.42 6.10 -13.32
CA GLU A 248 -10.77 7.05 -14.21
C GLU A 248 -9.37 6.64 -14.63
N MET A 249 -8.71 5.79 -13.88
CA MET A 249 -7.36 5.31 -14.18
C MET A 249 -7.41 4.07 -15.09
N THR A 250 -6.39 3.88 -15.94
CA THR A 250 -6.21 2.63 -16.69
C THR A 250 -5.49 1.55 -15.89
N HIS A 251 -4.67 1.96 -14.94
CA HIS A 251 -3.88 1.13 -14.05
C HIS A 251 -3.54 1.93 -12.78
N PHE A 252 -3.01 1.25 -11.75
CA PHE A 252 -2.43 1.90 -10.57
C PHE A 252 -0.90 1.81 -10.58
N GLU A 253 -0.24 2.88 -10.13
CA GLU A 253 1.16 2.87 -9.74
C GLU A 253 1.24 3.13 -8.23
N LEU A 254 1.64 2.11 -7.48
CA LEU A 254 1.66 2.15 -6.01
C LEU A 254 3.05 2.55 -5.53
N GLU A 255 3.26 3.84 -5.35
CA GLU A 255 4.51 4.36 -4.81
C GLU A 255 4.73 3.90 -3.37
N SER A 256 5.89 3.35 -3.10
CA SER A 256 6.33 2.95 -1.76
C SER A 256 7.84 2.96 -1.67
N LEU A 257 8.36 3.68 -0.66
CA LEU A 257 9.80 3.82 -0.40
C LEU A 257 10.18 3.09 0.89
N PRO A 258 10.36 1.76 0.86
CA PRO A 258 10.56 0.97 2.08
C PRO A 258 11.82 1.33 2.85
N SER A 259 12.92 1.66 2.17
CA SER A 259 14.15 2.17 2.78
C SER A 259 14.10 3.65 3.16
N GLY A 260 12.98 4.33 2.86
CA GLY A 260 12.67 5.70 3.24
C GLY A 260 11.75 5.77 4.47
N PRO A 261 10.98 6.85 4.62
CA PRO A 261 10.14 7.08 5.81
C PRO A 261 8.92 6.17 5.90
N TRP A 262 8.54 5.47 4.82
CA TRP A 262 7.32 4.65 4.78
C TRP A 262 7.52 3.24 5.33
N GLY A 263 8.74 2.70 5.30
CA GLY A 263 9.07 1.36 5.79
C GLY A 263 8.52 0.21 4.96
N TYR A 264 8.93 -1.02 5.28
CA TYR A 264 8.57 -2.22 4.52
C TYR A 264 7.11 -2.68 4.71
N HIS A 265 6.37 -2.13 5.68
CA HIS A 265 4.98 -2.52 5.98
C HIS A 265 3.93 -1.70 5.21
N HIS A 266 4.32 -0.56 4.63
CA HIS A 266 3.43 0.31 3.86
C HIS A 266 2.86 -0.38 2.60
N PHE A 267 3.72 -0.95 1.75
CA PHE A 267 3.35 -1.49 0.44
C PHE A 267 2.32 -2.63 0.49
N PRO A 268 2.45 -3.67 1.35
CA PRO A 268 1.53 -4.82 1.33
C PRO A 268 0.06 -4.43 1.55
N ARG A 269 -0.20 -3.43 2.36
CA ARG A 269 -1.54 -2.94 2.65
C ARG A 269 -2.24 -2.40 1.39
N LEU A 270 -1.55 -1.55 0.64
CA LEU A 270 -2.09 -0.96 -0.60
C LEU A 270 -2.22 -2.01 -1.71
N ALA A 271 -1.16 -2.81 -1.91
CA ALA A 271 -1.13 -3.82 -2.95
C ALA A 271 -2.24 -4.85 -2.80
N ARG A 272 -2.53 -5.31 -1.57
CA ARG A 272 -3.58 -6.30 -1.31
C ARG A 272 -5.00 -5.77 -1.54
N ALA A 273 -5.22 -4.47 -1.41
CA ALA A 273 -6.49 -3.83 -1.75
C ALA A 273 -6.64 -3.70 -3.29
N VAL A 274 -5.67 -3.04 -3.94
CA VAL A 274 -5.73 -2.72 -5.37
C VAL A 274 -5.73 -3.97 -6.25
N ALA A 275 -5.00 -5.02 -5.87
CA ALA A 275 -4.91 -6.28 -6.62
C ALA A 275 -6.25 -6.99 -6.86
N ARG A 276 -7.30 -6.64 -6.09
CA ARG A 276 -8.64 -7.21 -6.20
C ARG A 276 -9.60 -6.42 -7.08
N TRP A 277 -9.21 -5.23 -7.49
CA TRP A 277 -10.13 -4.32 -8.19
C TRP A 277 -10.21 -4.54 -9.71
N GLY A 278 -9.42 -5.47 -10.26
CA GLY A 278 -9.57 -5.95 -11.64
C GLY A 278 -8.86 -5.12 -12.72
N LYS A 279 -8.10 -4.07 -12.36
CA LYS A 279 -7.21 -3.36 -13.29
C LYS A 279 -5.77 -3.76 -13.05
N PRO A 280 -4.89 -3.64 -14.07
CA PRO A 280 -3.45 -3.78 -13.88
C PRO A 280 -2.93 -2.78 -12.85
N TRP A 281 -1.87 -3.17 -12.15
CA TRP A 281 -1.19 -2.31 -11.20
C TRP A 281 0.30 -2.64 -11.15
N LEU A 282 1.10 -1.67 -10.74
CA LEU A 282 2.51 -1.87 -10.49
C LEU A 282 2.91 -1.29 -9.13
N GLY A 283 3.91 -1.90 -8.51
CA GLY A 283 4.58 -1.35 -7.35
C GLY A 283 5.73 -0.46 -7.81
N MET A 284 5.71 0.79 -7.38
CA MET A 284 6.75 1.76 -7.66
C MET A 284 7.65 1.91 -6.43
N THR A 285 8.89 1.46 -6.57
CA THR A 285 9.95 1.71 -5.59
C THR A 285 11.07 2.52 -6.24
N GLY A 286 12.02 3.03 -5.47
CA GLY A 286 13.17 3.75 -6.02
C GLY A 286 14.48 3.01 -5.77
N ARG A 287 15.51 3.26 -6.58
CA ARG A 287 16.87 2.83 -6.30
C ARG A 287 17.50 3.64 -5.14
N PHE A 288 16.82 4.67 -4.72
CA PHE A 288 17.26 5.64 -3.71
C PHE A 288 17.37 5.02 -2.32
N GLN A 289 18.33 5.49 -1.55
CA GLN A 289 18.55 4.96 -0.20
C GLN A 289 17.64 5.63 0.84
N ARG A 290 17.49 6.95 0.79
CA ARG A 290 16.84 7.71 1.85
C ARG A 290 15.48 8.26 1.49
N SER A 291 15.38 8.89 0.32
CA SER A 291 14.19 9.56 -0.13
C SER A 291 14.08 9.46 -1.65
N TRP A 292 12.90 9.72 -2.17
CA TRP A 292 12.71 9.84 -3.62
C TRP A 292 13.60 10.93 -4.19
N GLY A 293 14.25 10.65 -5.33
CA GLY A 293 15.04 11.62 -6.07
C GLY A 293 16.43 11.92 -5.49
N ASP A 294 16.91 11.18 -4.49
CA ASP A 294 18.27 11.36 -3.94
C ASP A 294 19.34 11.17 -5.01
N PHE A 295 20.03 12.25 -5.43
CA PHE A 295 21.20 12.14 -6.28
C PHE A 295 22.31 11.36 -5.57
N GLY A 296 22.87 10.33 -6.23
CA GLY A 296 23.93 9.50 -5.68
C GLY A 296 23.53 8.55 -4.55
N GLY A 297 22.30 8.59 -4.07
CA GLY A 297 21.80 7.64 -3.06
C GLY A 297 21.43 6.30 -3.70
N ILE A 298 22.02 5.19 -3.24
CA ILE A 298 21.80 3.85 -3.79
C ILE A 298 21.53 2.88 -2.65
N LYS A 299 20.40 2.16 -2.72
CA LYS A 299 20.09 1.06 -1.81
C LYS A 299 20.83 -0.23 -2.21
N PRO A 300 21.01 -1.20 -1.30
CA PRO A 300 21.56 -2.50 -1.66
C PRO A 300 20.67 -3.23 -2.70
N GLN A 301 21.30 -3.99 -3.60
CA GLN A 301 20.57 -4.79 -4.61
C GLN A 301 19.57 -5.75 -3.96
N ALA A 302 19.90 -6.36 -2.80
CA ALA A 302 18.99 -7.25 -2.09
C ALA A 302 17.69 -6.56 -1.64
N ALA A 303 17.75 -5.27 -1.28
CA ALA A 303 16.56 -4.49 -0.96
C ALA A 303 15.67 -4.32 -2.20
N LEU A 304 16.25 -3.94 -3.34
CA LEU A 304 15.53 -3.80 -4.60
C LEU A 304 14.95 -5.13 -5.09
N GLU A 305 15.68 -6.24 -4.94
CA GLU A 305 15.17 -7.60 -5.22
C GLU A 305 13.92 -7.93 -4.41
N TYR A 306 14.00 -7.76 -3.08
CA TYR A 306 12.85 -8.03 -2.21
C TYR A 306 11.63 -7.22 -2.61
N GLU A 307 11.78 -5.94 -2.89
CA GLU A 307 10.71 -5.03 -3.25
C GLU A 307 10.06 -5.43 -4.59
N CYS A 308 10.85 -5.70 -5.62
CA CYS A 308 10.37 -6.15 -6.92
C CYS A 308 9.75 -7.55 -6.87
N PHE A 309 10.39 -8.50 -6.19
CA PHE A 309 9.89 -9.88 -6.11
C PHE A 309 8.60 -9.97 -5.29
N ARG A 310 8.47 -9.17 -4.22
CA ARG A 310 7.23 -9.06 -3.46
C ARG A 310 6.10 -8.49 -4.30
N THR A 311 6.38 -7.49 -5.13
CA THR A 311 5.40 -6.93 -6.07
C THR A 311 4.88 -8.00 -7.03
N GLN A 312 5.76 -8.78 -7.66
CA GLN A 312 5.35 -9.89 -8.54
C GLN A 312 4.59 -10.98 -7.78
N ALA A 313 5.03 -11.35 -6.58
CA ALA A 313 4.36 -12.34 -5.74
C ALA A 313 2.92 -11.93 -5.39
N LEU A 314 2.67 -10.63 -5.20
CA LEU A 314 1.34 -10.06 -5.00
C LEU A 314 0.56 -9.88 -6.32
N GLY A 315 1.18 -10.08 -7.48
CA GLY A 315 0.55 -10.04 -8.80
C GLY A 315 0.63 -8.70 -9.51
N GLY A 316 1.52 -7.81 -9.08
CA GLY A 316 1.78 -6.53 -9.72
C GLY A 316 2.95 -6.55 -10.71
N ALA A 317 2.99 -5.57 -11.58
CA ALA A 317 4.15 -5.21 -12.38
C ALA A 317 5.11 -4.34 -11.54
N ASN A 318 6.34 -4.13 -12.02
CA ASN A 318 7.35 -3.36 -11.31
C ASN A 318 7.61 -2.01 -11.97
N SER A 319 7.81 -0.97 -11.15
CA SER A 319 8.42 0.30 -11.52
C SER A 319 9.54 0.63 -10.55
N VAL A 320 10.72 0.93 -11.09
CA VAL A 320 11.85 1.40 -10.29
C VAL A 320 12.09 2.88 -10.62
N GLY A 321 12.02 3.72 -9.60
CA GLY A 321 12.36 5.14 -9.71
C GLY A 321 13.86 5.32 -9.81
N ASP A 322 14.29 6.08 -10.79
CA ASP A 322 15.65 6.56 -10.96
C ASP A 322 15.65 8.04 -11.30
N GLN A 323 16.80 8.66 -11.19
CA GLN A 323 17.03 10.07 -11.51
C GLN A 323 17.98 10.16 -12.68
N LEU A 324 17.53 10.71 -13.81
CA LEU A 324 18.42 11.03 -14.91
C LEU A 324 19.36 12.17 -14.52
N SER A 325 20.66 11.99 -14.72
CA SER A 325 21.60 13.08 -14.55
C SER A 325 21.17 14.29 -15.38
N PRO A 326 21.25 15.52 -14.88
CA PRO A 326 20.89 16.70 -15.65
C PRO A 326 21.54 16.75 -17.03
N ARG A 327 22.78 16.25 -17.19
CA ARG A 327 23.48 16.16 -18.47
C ARG A 327 22.92 15.12 -19.43
N GLY A 328 21.92 14.31 -18.99
CA GLY A 328 21.20 13.36 -19.84
C GLY A 328 21.84 11.97 -19.95
N LYS A 329 22.80 11.63 -19.10
CA LYS A 329 23.47 10.34 -19.10
C LYS A 329 22.96 9.42 -18.00
N LEU A 330 22.66 8.17 -18.33
CA LEU A 330 22.33 7.11 -17.38
C LEU A 330 23.61 6.58 -16.72
N GLU A 331 23.53 6.28 -15.40
CA GLU A 331 24.67 5.77 -14.63
C GLU A 331 24.81 4.25 -14.82
N PRO A 332 25.95 3.76 -15.37
CA PRO A 332 26.10 2.34 -15.73
C PRO A 332 25.93 1.37 -14.55
N ASP A 333 26.46 1.71 -13.38
CA ASP A 333 26.39 0.85 -12.19
C ASP A 333 24.95 0.71 -11.68
N ILE A 334 24.15 1.76 -11.78
CA ILE A 334 22.72 1.76 -11.44
C ILE A 334 21.98 0.79 -12.37
N TYR A 335 22.20 0.90 -13.68
CA TYR A 335 21.53 0.05 -14.67
C TYR A 335 22.06 -1.38 -14.69
N GLN A 336 23.29 -1.63 -14.21
CA GLN A 336 23.75 -2.98 -13.94
C GLN A 336 22.97 -3.60 -12.76
N MET A 337 22.79 -2.87 -11.66
CA MET A 337 22.01 -3.34 -10.50
C MET A 337 20.54 -3.58 -10.86
N ILE A 338 19.89 -2.61 -11.51
CA ILE A 338 18.49 -2.73 -11.94
C ILE A 338 18.35 -3.90 -12.91
N GLY A 339 19.27 -4.03 -13.87
CA GLY A 339 19.28 -5.11 -14.85
C GLY A 339 19.39 -6.49 -14.22
N ASN A 340 20.24 -6.66 -13.21
CA ASN A 340 20.34 -7.90 -12.44
C ASN A 340 19.02 -8.29 -11.77
N VAL A 341 18.26 -7.32 -11.25
CA VAL A 341 16.96 -7.55 -10.64
C VAL A 341 15.89 -7.81 -11.70
N TYR A 342 15.85 -7.01 -12.75
CA TYR A 342 14.85 -7.13 -13.80
C TYR A 342 15.02 -8.38 -14.67
N ALA A 343 16.24 -8.90 -14.84
CA ALA A 343 16.47 -10.20 -15.46
C ALA A 343 15.75 -11.32 -14.68
N GLN A 344 15.91 -11.35 -13.35
CA GLN A 344 15.25 -12.32 -12.49
C GLN A 344 13.71 -12.13 -12.46
N CYS A 345 13.24 -10.88 -12.57
CA CYS A 345 11.82 -10.61 -12.72
C CYS A 345 11.28 -11.17 -14.05
N ALA A 346 12.01 -10.97 -15.15
CA ALA A 346 11.65 -11.46 -16.48
C ALA A 346 11.56 -13.00 -16.53
N GLU A 347 12.53 -13.70 -15.92
CA GLU A 347 12.50 -15.15 -15.79
C GLU A 347 11.26 -15.67 -15.06
N ALA A 348 10.80 -14.95 -14.03
CA ALA A 348 9.66 -15.34 -13.21
C ALA A 348 8.29 -14.99 -13.83
N GLU A 349 8.20 -14.22 -14.90
CA GLU A 349 6.92 -13.78 -15.48
C GLU A 349 6.05 -14.98 -15.88
N SER A 350 6.64 -16.02 -16.48
CA SER A 350 5.90 -17.23 -16.87
C SER A 350 5.38 -18.03 -15.68
N PHE A 351 6.07 -17.99 -14.55
CA PHE A 351 5.61 -18.62 -13.31
C PHE A 351 4.31 -17.98 -12.79
N TYR A 352 4.19 -16.66 -12.87
CA TYR A 352 3.01 -15.94 -12.38
C TYR A 352 1.89 -15.85 -13.40
N ALA A 353 2.16 -16.10 -14.68
CA ALA A 353 1.18 -15.97 -15.76
C ALA A 353 -0.10 -16.78 -15.50
N GLY A 354 -1.27 -16.14 -15.65
CA GLY A 354 -2.58 -16.77 -15.43
C GLY A 354 -2.92 -17.12 -13.98
N SER A 355 -2.08 -16.73 -13.01
CA SER A 355 -2.35 -16.97 -11.59
C SER A 355 -3.14 -15.83 -10.96
N VAL A 356 -3.94 -16.15 -9.94
CA VAL A 356 -4.71 -15.20 -9.12
C VAL A 356 -4.34 -15.36 -7.65
N GLN A 357 -4.56 -14.33 -6.85
CA GLN A 357 -4.39 -14.41 -5.40
C GLN A 357 -5.35 -15.47 -4.80
N ALA A 358 -4.91 -16.14 -3.73
CA ALA A 358 -5.68 -17.16 -3.02
C ALA A 358 -5.69 -16.90 -1.50
N PRO A 359 -6.17 -15.73 -1.04
CA PRO A 359 -6.17 -15.39 0.37
C PRO A 359 -7.16 -16.27 1.15
N GLN A 360 -6.80 -16.62 2.40
CA GLN A 360 -7.62 -17.45 3.26
C GLN A 360 -8.63 -16.65 4.06
N PHE A 361 -8.37 -15.37 4.29
CA PHE A 361 -9.27 -14.49 5.01
C PHE A 361 -9.19 -13.04 4.49
N ALA A 362 -10.18 -12.23 4.87
CA ALA A 362 -10.25 -10.82 4.53
C ALA A 362 -9.98 -9.95 5.75
N ASN A 363 -9.25 -8.85 5.54
CA ASN A 363 -9.08 -7.74 6.46
C ASN A 363 -9.82 -6.53 5.91
N VAL A 364 -10.82 -6.02 6.64
CA VAL A 364 -11.49 -4.78 6.28
C VAL A 364 -10.54 -3.62 6.53
N CYS A 365 -10.37 -2.72 5.56
CA CYS A 365 -9.50 -1.56 5.72
C CYS A 365 -9.97 -0.70 6.90
N ALA A 366 -9.06 -0.37 7.82
CA ALA A 366 -9.40 0.32 9.07
C ALA A 366 -9.66 1.82 8.89
N TYR A 367 -9.11 2.45 7.85
CA TYR A 367 -9.25 3.88 7.65
C TYR A 367 -10.67 4.29 7.25
N TYR A 368 -11.16 5.34 7.88
CA TYR A 368 -12.40 6.03 7.55
C TYR A 368 -12.17 7.55 7.59
N PRO A 369 -12.70 8.35 6.64
CA PRO A 369 -12.49 9.81 6.61
C PRO A 369 -12.89 10.48 7.93
N GLY A 370 -11.99 11.32 8.45
CA GLY A 370 -12.18 12.01 9.75
C GLY A 370 -11.72 11.22 10.97
N ARG A 371 -11.30 9.97 10.82
CA ARG A 371 -10.63 9.20 11.88
C ARG A 371 -9.12 9.37 11.79
N ASP A 372 -8.43 9.05 12.87
CA ASP A 372 -6.96 9.11 12.91
C ASP A 372 -6.33 8.17 11.87
N ALA A 373 -5.69 8.76 10.87
CA ALA A 373 -5.09 8.02 9.76
C ALA A 373 -3.84 7.22 10.20
N ALA A 374 -3.13 7.68 11.25
CA ALA A 374 -1.96 6.98 11.76
C ALA A 374 -2.37 5.73 12.55
N GLU A 375 -3.41 5.85 13.41
CA GLU A 375 -4.00 4.69 14.09
C GLU A 375 -4.51 3.64 13.11
N ALA A 376 -5.31 4.04 12.13
CA ALA A 376 -5.86 3.14 11.12
C ALA A 376 -4.76 2.46 10.30
N ARG A 377 -3.71 3.22 9.94
CA ARG A 377 -2.55 2.67 9.24
C ARG A 377 -1.80 1.65 10.09
N ALA A 378 -1.56 1.95 11.37
CA ALA A 378 -0.87 1.04 12.28
C ALA A 378 -1.67 -0.26 12.47
N SER A 379 -3.00 -0.18 12.56
CA SER A 379 -3.89 -1.34 12.67
C SER A 379 -3.83 -2.22 11.39
N ASP A 380 -3.94 -1.63 10.21
CA ASP A 380 -3.85 -2.37 8.96
C ASP A 380 -2.46 -2.99 8.73
N GLU A 381 -1.38 -2.22 8.99
CA GLU A 381 -0.01 -2.72 8.88
C GLU A 381 0.26 -3.84 9.90
N GLY A 382 -0.23 -3.71 11.13
CA GLY A 382 -0.13 -4.74 12.16
C GLY A 382 -0.85 -6.02 11.77
N ALA A 383 -2.06 -5.91 11.23
CA ALA A 383 -2.83 -7.05 10.75
C ALA A 383 -2.10 -7.81 9.61
N MET A 384 -1.53 -7.07 8.65
CA MET A 384 -0.75 -7.65 7.56
C MET A 384 0.55 -8.30 8.04
N LEU A 385 1.22 -7.68 9.03
CA LEU A 385 2.47 -8.20 9.60
C LEU A 385 2.22 -9.46 10.41
N MET A 386 1.20 -9.48 11.28
CA MET A 386 0.83 -10.70 12.02
C MET A 386 0.51 -11.86 11.07
N ALA A 387 -0.22 -11.58 9.97
CA ALA A 387 -0.52 -12.59 8.97
C ALA A 387 0.76 -13.14 8.29
N ALA A 388 1.69 -12.25 7.93
CA ALA A 388 2.96 -12.63 7.32
C ALA A 388 3.83 -13.47 8.27
N ASP A 389 3.92 -13.09 9.54
CA ASP A 389 4.70 -13.79 10.57
C ASP A 389 4.26 -15.26 10.77
N VAL A 390 2.96 -15.52 10.61
CA VAL A 390 2.41 -16.88 10.74
C VAL A 390 2.06 -17.52 9.39
N HIS A 391 2.62 -16.99 8.30
CA HIS A 391 2.52 -17.52 6.93
C HIS A 391 1.08 -17.69 6.42
N ARG A 392 0.21 -16.75 6.76
CA ARG A 392 -1.16 -16.69 6.27
C ARG A 392 -1.29 -15.60 5.23
N ASP A 393 -2.05 -15.85 4.18
CA ASP A 393 -2.35 -14.83 3.19
C ASP A 393 -3.69 -14.16 3.48
N VAL A 394 -3.74 -12.85 3.29
CA VAL A 394 -4.87 -12.00 3.64
C VAL A 394 -5.22 -11.08 2.47
N ALA A 395 -6.52 -10.88 2.21
CA ALA A 395 -7.01 -9.84 1.32
C ALA A 395 -7.31 -8.56 2.11
N ALA A 396 -7.04 -7.40 1.54
CA ALA A 396 -7.62 -6.16 2.03
C ALA A 396 -8.92 -5.88 1.27
N VAL A 397 -10.00 -5.55 1.99
CA VAL A 397 -11.35 -5.36 1.43
C VAL A 397 -11.98 -4.06 1.93
N ASP A 398 -12.89 -3.52 1.14
CA ASP A 398 -13.75 -2.40 1.48
C ASP A 398 -15.25 -2.81 1.51
N GLU A 399 -16.14 -1.87 1.75
CA GLU A 399 -17.59 -2.12 1.83
C GLU A 399 -18.24 -2.65 0.53
N ARG A 400 -17.56 -2.55 -0.65
CA ARG A 400 -18.07 -3.04 -1.94
C ARG A 400 -17.66 -4.49 -2.23
N ASP A 401 -16.63 -4.99 -1.57
CA ASP A 401 -16.11 -6.33 -1.85
C ASP A 401 -17.08 -7.43 -1.41
N ASP A 402 -17.10 -8.53 -2.16
CA ASP A 402 -17.84 -9.73 -1.79
C ASP A 402 -17.08 -10.50 -0.70
N LEU A 403 -17.72 -10.69 0.45
CA LEU A 403 -17.13 -11.38 1.61
C LEU A 403 -17.33 -12.90 1.57
N ARG A 404 -18.24 -13.42 0.76
CA ARG A 404 -18.59 -14.86 0.70
C ARG A 404 -17.43 -15.80 0.36
N PRO A 405 -16.42 -15.40 -0.46
CA PRO A 405 -15.28 -16.26 -0.77
C PRO A 405 -14.33 -16.52 0.40
N PHE A 406 -14.45 -15.80 1.50
CA PHE A 406 -13.52 -15.89 2.63
C PHE A 406 -14.07 -16.76 3.75
N ASP A 407 -13.21 -17.59 4.34
CA ASP A 407 -13.54 -18.39 5.52
C ASP A 407 -13.76 -17.53 6.77
N MET A 408 -13.15 -16.35 6.80
CA MET A 408 -13.21 -15.41 7.91
C MET A 408 -13.01 -13.96 7.44
N VAL A 409 -13.69 -13.03 8.09
CA VAL A 409 -13.52 -11.58 7.92
C VAL A 409 -13.02 -10.98 9.24
N GLN A 410 -11.94 -10.21 9.15
CA GLN A 410 -11.31 -9.52 10.25
C GLN A 410 -11.56 -8.01 10.16
N LEU A 411 -11.88 -7.40 11.31
CA LEU A 411 -12.10 -5.97 11.45
C LEU A 411 -11.05 -5.42 12.45
N PRO A 412 -9.93 -4.85 11.99
CA PRO A 412 -8.85 -4.42 12.87
C PRO A 412 -9.17 -3.09 13.57
N ASP A 413 -9.09 -3.10 14.86
CA ASP A 413 -9.07 -2.06 15.90
C ASP A 413 -10.04 -0.88 15.76
N SER A 414 -10.24 -0.31 14.57
CA SER A 414 -10.95 0.97 14.40
C SER A 414 -11.88 1.01 13.17
N VAL A 415 -12.25 -0.15 12.62
CA VAL A 415 -13.13 -0.20 11.45
C VAL A 415 -14.50 0.41 11.76
N VAL A 416 -14.83 1.47 11.04
CA VAL A 416 -16.14 2.11 11.10
C VAL A 416 -17.14 1.34 10.24
N ILE A 417 -18.28 0.97 10.81
CA ILE A 417 -19.33 0.25 10.11
C ILE A 417 -20.24 1.23 9.37
N THR A 418 -20.09 1.27 8.04
CA THR A 418 -21.05 1.95 7.17
C THR A 418 -22.33 1.12 7.07
N PRO A 419 -23.49 1.72 6.72
CA PRO A 419 -24.72 0.94 6.52
C PRO A 419 -24.53 -0.23 5.54
N GLN A 420 -23.82 0.00 4.44
CA GLN A 420 -23.54 -1.02 3.43
C GLN A 420 -22.66 -2.16 3.96
N LEU A 421 -21.60 -1.83 4.71
CA LEU A 421 -20.73 -2.84 5.33
C LEU A 421 -21.51 -3.63 6.39
N GLY A 422 -22.32 -2.98 7.21
CA GLY A 422 -23.14 -3.62 8.25
C GLY A 422 -24.11 -4.66 7.68
N GLU A 423 -24.81 -4.32 6.60
CA GLU A 423 -25.68 -5.27 5.89
C GLU A 423 -24.91 -6.48 5.34
N ARG A 424 -23.73 -6.26 4.74
CA ARG A 424 -22.88 -7.33 4.21
C ARG A 424 -22.34 -8.23 5.30
N LEU A 425 -21.86 -7.67 6.40
CA LEU A 425 -21.36 -8.45 7.55
C LEU A 425 -22.47 -9.28 8.18
N ARG A 426 -23.68 -8.74 8.31
CA ARG A 426 -24.85 -9.47 8.80
C ARG A 426 -25.17 -10.65 7.89
N ALA A 427 -25.30 -10.41 6.58
CA ALA A 427 -25.58 -11.46 5.61
C ALA A 427 -24.46 -12.54 5.58
N TYR A 428 -23.21 -12.12 5.65
CA TYR A 428 -22.06 -13.01 5.71
C TYR A 428 -22.09 -13.90 6.97
N TYR A 429 -22.32 -13.30 8.16
CA TYR A 429 -22.39 -14.04 9.42
C TYR A 429 -23.60 -14.99 9.46
N GLN A 430 -24.78 -14.56 9.00
CA GLN A 430 -25.96 -15.42 8.90
C GLN A 430 -25.75 -16.57 7.91
N GLY A 431 -24.99 -16.37 6.84
CA GLY A 431 -24.58 -17.40 5.89
C GLY A 431 -23.52 -18.38 6.40
N GLY A 432 -23.12 -18.31 7.69
CA GLY A 432 -22.12 -19.21 8.29
C GLY A 432 -20.71 -18.64 8.35
N GLY A 433 -20.50 -17.40 7.89
CA GLY A 433 -19.21 -16.72 7.96
C GLY A 433 -18.74 -16.47 9.39
N LYS A 434 -17.44 -16.27 9.56
CA LYS A 434 -16.78 -16.06 10.85
C LYS A 434 -16.18 -14.67 10.94
N LEU A 435 -16.26 -14.06 12.12
CA LEU A 435 -15.77 -12.71 12.36
C LEU A 435 -14.68 -12.68 13.42
N LEU A 436 -13.64 -11.90 13.19
CA LEU A 436 -12.68 -11.50 14.21
C LEU A 436 -12.66 -9.98 14.30
N LEU A 437 -12.89 -9.43 15.48
CA LEU A 437 -12.98 -8.00 15.70
C LEU A 437 -12.03 -7.59 16.83
N SER A 438 -11.58 -6.34 16.81
CA SER A 438 -10.79 -5.79 17.91
C SER A 438 -11.17 -4.34 18.21
N CYS A 439 -11.07 -3.99 19.48
CA CYS A 439 -11.21 -2.65 20.05
C CYS A 439 -12.49 -1.93 19.55
N ARG A 440 -12.33 -0.80 18.86
CA ARG A 440 -13.44 0.03 18.36
C ARG A 440 -14.03 -0.42 17.03
N SER A 441 -13.62 -1.56 16.50
CA SER A 441 -14.26 -2.11 15.31
C SER A 441 -15.67 -2.59 15.61
N GLY A 442 -16.61 -2.26 14.75
CA GLY A 442 -18.02 -2.64 14.92
C GLY A 442 -18.93 -1.47 15.28
N PHE A 443 -18.39 -0.29 15.56
CA PHE A 443 -19.15 0.93 15.77
C PHE A 443 -19.35 1.72 14.47
N ASP A 444 -20.45 2.44 14.34
CA ASP A 444 -20.68 3.35 13.21
C ASP A 444 -19.93 4.68 13.38
N ALA A 445 -20.05 5.58 12.41
CA ALA A 445 -19.42 6.89 12.44
C ALA A 445 -19.88 7.77 13.61
N ALA A 446 -21.11 7.54 14.11
CA ALA A 446 -21.65 8.24 15.28
C ALA A 446 -21.19 7.65 16.62
N GLY A 447 -20.49 6.51 16.60
CA GLY A 447 -20.01 5.82 17.80
C GLY A 447 -21.03 4.83 18.37
N LYS A 448 -22.08 4.47 17.65
CA LYS A 448 -23.06 3.48 18.09
C LYS A 448 -22.63 2.09 17.61
N TRP A 449 -22.75 1.08 18.49
CA TRP A 449 -22.56 -0.32 18.11
C TRP A 449 -23.51 -0.73 16.98
N ALA A 450 -22.95 -1.18 15.85
CA ALA A 450 -23.71 -1.44 14.63
C ALA A 450 -23.90 -2.93 14.32
N LEU A 451 -23.23 -3.83 15.08
CA LEU A 451 -23.28 -5.28 14.87
C LEU A 451 -24.14 -5.96 15.93
N ASP A 452 -25.40 -5.53 16.04
CA ASP A 452 -26.39 -5.97 17.03
C ASP A 452 -26.75 -7.47 16.97
N PHE A 453 -26.30 -8.17 15.92
CA PHE A 453 -26.42 -9.63 15.80
C PHE A 453 -25.32 -10.40 16.58
N LEU A 454 -24.32 -9.69 17.11
CA LEU A 454 -23.32 -10.26 18.02
C LEU A 454 -23.74 -9.98 19.46
N PRO A 455 -23.71 -10.99 20.36
CA PRO A 455 -24.12 -10.83 21.75
C PRO A 455 -23.02 -10.15 22.59
N LEU A 456 -22.76 -8.88 22.29
CA LEU A 456 -21.80 -8.02 22.98
C LEU A 456 -22.48 -6.69 23.35
N GLU A 457 -22.24 -6.21 24.57
CA GLU A 457 -22.73 -4.93 25.05
C GLU A 457 -21.55 -4.05 25.44
N PHE A 458 -21.67 -2.75 25.21
CA PHE A 458 -20.63 -1.76 25.44
C PHE A 458 -21.18 -0.63 26.32
N GLU A 459 -20.41 -0.22 27.32
CA GLU A 459 -20.76 0.90 28.21
C GLU A 459 -20.51 2.26 27.55
N ASP A 460 -19.82 2.27 26.41
CA ASP A 460 -19.28 3.45 25.75
C ASP A 460 -19.85 3.63 24.34
N ASP A 461 -19.72 4.86 23.83
CA ASP A 461 -20.14 5.27 22.49
C ASP A 461 -19.11 4.96 21.38
N GLY A 462 -18.09 4.14 21.67
CA GLY A 462 -17.03 3.77 20.72
C GLY A 462 -16.09 4.90 20.28
N ARG A 463 -16.21 6.09 20.86
CA ARG A 463 -15.36 7.24 20.53
C ARG A 463 -14.11 7.34 21.38
N ALA A 464 -14.16 6.82 22.59
CA ALA A 464 -13.08 6.81 23.54
C ALA A 464 -12.67 5.40 23.95
N CYS A 465 -11.54 5.25 24.62
CA CYS A 465 -11.14 4.01 25.25
C CYS A 465 -11.38 4.16 26.75
N PRO A 466 -12.51 3.66 27.28
CA PRO A 466 -12.98 3.98 28.62
C PRO A 466 -12.28 3.19 29.72
N VAL A 467 -11.33 2.33 29.39
CA VAL A 467 -10.57 1.59 30.41
C VAL A 467 -9.98 2.57 31.42
N PRO A 468 -10.43 2.52 32.68
CA PRO A 468 -10.16 3.59 33.65
C PRO A 468 -8.70 3.64 34.08
N ARG A 469 -7.97 2.57 33.91
CA ARG A 469 -6.56 2.41 34.29
C ARG A 469 -5.81 1.58 33.28
N HIS A 470 -4.66 2.07 32.82
CA HIS A 470 -3.78 1.35 31.88
C HIS A 470 -2.30 1.60 32.24
N PRO A 471 -1.36 0.78 31.73
CA PRO A 471 -1.60 -0.42 30.93
C PRO A 471 -2.42 -1.48 31.67
N THR A 472 -3.15 -2.29 30.94
CA THR A 472 -3.89 -3.43 31.48
C THR A 472 -3.07 -4.71 31.34
N TYR A 473 -3.61 -5.82 31.85
CA TYR A 473 -2.95 -7.12 31.74
C TYR A 473 -3.93 -8.17 31.23
N TRP A 474 -3.43 -9.08 30.43
CA TRP A 474 -4.12 -10.30 30.01
C TRP A 474 -3.77 -11.43 30.97
N ARG A 475 -4.81 -12.05 31.53
CA ARG A 475 -4.71 -13.32 32.27
C ARG A 475 -5.34 -14.42 31.43
N ALA A 476 -4.54 -15.38 31.02
CA ALA A 476 -5.02 -16.51 30.26
C ALA A 476 -6.09 -17.28 31.01
N GLY A 477 -7.27 -17.44 30.42
CA GLY A 477 -8.33 -18.29 30.97
C GLY A 477 -7.94 -19.77 30.96
N ARG A 478 -8.70 -20.60 31.68
CA ARG A 478 -8.43 -22.05 31.77
C ARG A 478 -8.45 -22.77 30.40
N GLU A 479 -9.12 -22.20 29.42
CA GLU A 479 -9.26 -22.74 28.07
C GLU A 479 -8.26 -22.15 27.06
N SER A 480 -7.42 -21.21 27.49
CA SER A 480 -6.43 -20.62 26.59
C SER A 480 -5.34 -21.63 26.22
N SER A 481 -4.76 -21.49 25.03
CA SER A 481 -3.64 -22.33 24.65
C SER A 481 -2.42 -22.07 25.54
N GLY A 482 -1.59 -23.10 25.76
CA GLY A 482 -0.35 -22.97 26.53
C GLY A 482 0.64 -21.92 26.01
N GLN A 483 0.41 -21.38 24.78
CA GLN A 483 1.21 -20.33 24.18
C GLN A 483 1.08 -18.99 24.93
N LEU A 484 -0.08 -18.70 25.57
CA LEU A 484 -0.28 -17.46 26.34
C LEU A 484 0.35 -17.50 27.73
N GLY A 485 0.70 -18.70 28.23
CA GLY A 485 1.26 -18.89 29.59
C GLY A 485 0.24 -18.61 30.69
N HIS A 486 0.69 -18.60 31.94
CA HIS A 486 -0.16 -18.38 33.11
C HIS A 486 0.11 -17.06 33.85
N ALA A 487 1.13 -16.32 33.44
CA ALA A 487 1.45 -15.02 34.03
C ALA A 487 0.56 -13.93 33.47
N ASP A 488 0.26 -12.90 34.27
CA ASP A 488 -0.36 -11.67 33.79
C ASP A 488 0.58 -10.98 32.79
N ARG A 489 0.09 -10.71 31.58
CA ARG A 489 0.88 -10.19 30.47
C ARG A 489 0.38 -8.81 30.09
N VAL A 490 1.28 -7.84 30.04
CA VAL A 490 0.93 -6.42 29.81
C VAL A 490 0.40 -6.15 28.42
N CYS A 491 -0.64 -5.28 28.37
CA CYS A 491 -1.17 -4.61 27.19
C CYS A 491 -0.93 -3.11 27.34
N TYR A 492 -0.14 -2.54 26.45
CA TYR A 492 0.35 -1.17 26.59
C TYR A 492 -0.66 -0.12 26.13
N LEU A 493 -1.52 -0.45 25.16
CA LEU A 493 -2.53 0.47 24.62
C LEU A 493 -3.89 0.25 25.29
N PRO A 494 -4.64 1.34 25.54
CA PRO A 494 -5.95 1.23 26.17
C PRO A 494 -6.99 0.62 25.22
N GLY A 495 -7.78 -0.30 25.74
CA GLY A 495 -8.88 -0.94 25.03
C GLY A 495 -10.25 -0.37 25.42
N VAL A 496 -11.32 -1.09 25.04
CA VAL A 496 -12.70 -0.76 25.38
C VAL A 496 -13.24 -1.68 26.48
N LEU A 497 -14.31 -1.25 27.16
CA LEU A 497 -15.05 -2.07 28.11
C LEU A 497 -16.18 -2.80 27.37
N VAL A 498 -16.23 -4.13 27.53
CA VAL A 498 -17.23 -4.99 26.89
C VAL A 498 -17.85 -5.94 27.90
N THR A 499 -19.15 -6.17 27.78
CA THR A 499 -19.89 -7.20 28.50
C THR A 499 -20.18 -8.37 27.57
N ALA A 500 -19.83 -9.58 27.99
CA ALA A 500 -20.07 -10.82 27.26
C ALA A 500 -21.53 -11.26 27.43
N GLY A 501 -22.27 -11.31 26.32
CA GLY A 501 -23.68 -11.72 26.32
C GLY A 501 -23.90 -13.24 26.33
N ALA A 502 -25.16 -13.65 26.27
CA ALA A 502 -25.52 -15.06 26.31
C ALA A 502 -24.90 -15.87 25.16
N GLY A 503 -24.44 -17.08 25.46
CA GLY A 503 -23.83 -17.98 24.48
C GLY A 503 -22.37 -17.65 24.15
N THR A 504 -21.76 -16.69 24.84
CA THR A 504 -20.34 -16.40 24.73
C THR A 504 -19.52 -17.01 25.87
N ARG A 505 -18.21 -17.06 25.69
CA ARG A 505 -17.24 -17.47 26.73
C ARG A 505 -16.04 -16.51 26.75
N VAL A 506 -15.49 -16.30 27.93
CA VAL A 506 -14.28 -15.50 28.12
C VAL A 506 -13.07 -16.41 27.87
N LEU A 507 -12.25 -16.05 26.88
CA LEU A 507 -10.98 -16.72 26.60
C LEU A 507 -9.82 -16.12 27.41
N VAL A 508 -9.83 -14.82 27.58
CA VAL A 508 -8.79 -14.08 28.30
C VAL A 508 -9.48 -13.03 29.18
N GLU A 509 -9.15 -13.08 30.46
CA GLU A 509 -9.58 -12.12 31.47
C GLU A 509 -8.72 -10.85 31.37
N ARG A 510 -9.32 -9.69 31.61
CA ARG A 510 -8.61 -8.45 31.83
C ARG A 510 -8.29 -8.29 33.31
N VAL A 511 -7.06 -7.84 33.60
CA VAL A 511 -6.66 -7.44 34.95
C VAL A 511 -6.25 -5.98 34.89
N LEU A 512 -6.79 -5.16 35.79
CA LEU A 512 -6.43 -3.75 35.90
C LEU A 512 -5.19 -3.57 36.78
N PRO A 513 -4.39 -2.52 36.59
CA PRO A 513 -3.37 -2.14 37.55
C PRO A 513 -4.02 -1.67 38.85
N TYR A 514 -3.32 -1.79 39.97
CA TYR A 514 -3.82 -1.32 41.28
C TYR A 514 -4.22 0.16 41.28
N PHE A 515 -3.52 0.99 40.52
CA PHE A 515 -3.79 2.42 40.37
C PHE A 515 -3.28 2.92 39.02
N GLN A 516 -3.84 4.04 38.58
CA GLN A 516 -3.27 4.80 37.45
C GLN A 516 -2.08 5.60 37.95
N ARG A 517 -0.96 5.56 37.26
CA ARG A 517 0.21 6.36 37.59
C ARG A 517 -0.07 7.85 37.37
N THR A 518 0.11 8.64 38.41
CA THR A 518 0.00 10.11 38.42
C THR A 518 1.09 10.68 39.30
N ASP A 519 1.19 12.02 39.43
CA ASP A 519 2.11 12.66 40.37
C ASP A 519 1.83 12.33 41.83
N ALA A 520 0.57 11.99 42.14
CA ALA A 520 0.15 11.61 43.50
C ALA A 520 0.21 10.08 43.74
N THR A 521 0.12 9.29 42.68
CA THR A 521 0.12 7.82 42.73
C THR A 521 1.14 7.27 41.77
N TYR A 522 2.36 7.03 42.24
CA TYR A 522 3.44 6.53 41.37
C TYR A 522 3.96 5.18 41.85
N SER A 523 4.64 4.50 40.94
CA SER A 523 5.41 3.27 41.17
C SER A 523 6.86 3.51 40.80
N SER A 524 7.77 2.62 41.26
CA SER A 524 9.20 2.68 40.89
C SER A 524 9.44 2.44 39.35
N HIS A 525 8.43 1.94 38.65
CA HIS A 525 8.50 1.64 37.21
C HIS A 525 7.39 2.37 36.44
N SER A 526 7.41 2.26 35.10
CA SER A 526 6.46 2.95 34.24
C SER A 526 4.99 2.55 34.47
N GLN A 527 4.74 1.37 35.03
CA GLN A 527 3.39 0.85 35.27
C GLN A 527 3.21 0.29 36.65
N ALA A 528 1.99 0.41 37.19
CA ALA A 528 1.61 -0.21 38.46
C ALA A 528 1.36 -1.73 38.27
N PRO A 529 1.60 -2.57 39.29
CA PRO A 529 1.39 -4.03 39.15
C PRO A 529 -0.09 -4.39 38.97
N PRO A 530 -0.38 -5.60 38.39
CA PRO A 530 -1.74 -6.09 38.23
C PRO A 530 -2.42 -6.38 39.58
N MET A 531 -3.73 -6.18 39.62
CA MET A 531 -4.57 -6.58 40.74
C MET A 531 -4.69 -8.10 40.86
N ALA A 532 -5.05 -8.60 42.04
CA ALA A 532 -5.27 -10.04 42.25
C ALA A 532 -6.48 -10.57 41.46
N GLU A 533 -7.57 -9.82 41.49
CA GLU A 533 -8.83 -10.20 40.82
C GLU A 533 -8.94 -9.60 39.43
N PRO A 534 -9.51 -10.34 38.45
CA PRO A 534 -9.78 -9.82 37.13
C PRO A 534 -10.88 -8.76 37.16
N ASP A 535 -10.90 -7.93 36.11
CA ASP A 535 -11.97 -6.96 35.87
C ASP A 535 -13.24 -7.65 35.35
N ALA A 536 -14.40 -7.04 35.57
CA ALA A 536 -15.66 -7.55 35.06
C ALA A 536 -15.73 -7.53 33.52
N SER A 537 -15.00 -6.61 32.88
CA SER A 537 -14.89 -6.53 31.43
C SER A 537 -13.72 -7.38 30.91
N PRO A 538 -13.98 -8.47 30.18
CA PRO A 538 -12.94 -9.38 29.70
C PRO A 538 -12.07 -8.74 28.60
N ALA A 539 -10.87 -9.29 28.40
CA ALA A 539 -9.98 -8.90 27.33
C ALA A 539 -10.34 -9.59 25.99
N VAL A 540 -10.76 -10.87 26.04
CA VAL A 540 -11.12 -11.64 24.82
C VAL A 540 -12.38 -12.43 25.06
N VAL A 541 -13.38 -12.22 24.19
CA VAL A 541 -14.67 -12.91 24.19
C VAL A 541 -14.81 -13.73 22.90
N MET A 542 -15.26 -14.98 23.05
CA MET A 542 -15.55 -15.86 21.92
C MET A 542 -17.01 -16.30 21.93
N GLY A 543 -17.70 -16.12 20.81
CA GLY A 543 -18.97 -16.76 20.49
C GLY A 543 -18.80 -17.97 19.58
N GLU A 544 -19.89 -18.48 19.03
CA GLU A 544 -19.87 -19.65 18.15
C GLU A 544 -18.99 -19.43 16.90
N ARG A 545 -19.15 -18.29 16.26
CA ARG A 545 -18.48 -17.94 14.99
C ARG A 545 -17.82 -16.57 15.00
N PHE A 546 -17.53 -16.01 16.19
CA PHE A 546 -16.77 -14.79 16.30
C PHE A 546 -15.80 -14.82 17.47
N VAL A 547 -14.74 -13.99 17.37
CA VAL A 547 -13.90 -13.60 18.49
C VAL A 547 -13.80 -12.08 18.50
N TYR A 548 -13.92 -11.51 19.69
CA TYR A 548 -13.76 -10.09 19.92
C TYR A 548 -12.65 -9.85 20.93
N PHE A 549 -11.66 -9.04 20.55
CA PHE A 549 -10.59 -8.54 21.40
C PHE A 549 -10.95 -7.13 21.88
N ALA A 550 -11.00 -6.92 23.16
CA ALA A 550 -11.33 -5.60 23.69
C ALA A 550 -10.18 -4.59 23.57
N ASP A 551 -8.97 -5.06 23.32
CA ASP A 551 -7.76 -4.23 23.15
C ASP A 551 -7.41 -4.05 21.66
N PRO A 552 -6.68 -2.97 21.27
CA PRO A 552 -6.29 -2.69 19.88
C PRO A 552 -5.07 -3.53 19.49
N ILE A 553 -5.26 -4.85 19.33
CA ILE A 553 -4.19 -5.85 19.22
C ILE A 553 -3.27 -5.64 18.01
N PHE A 554 -3.81 -5.18 16.89
CA PHE A 554 -3.03 -4.99 15.66
C PHE A 554 -2.15 -3.75 15.76
N ARG A 555 -2.72 -2.65 16.23
CA ARG A 555 -1.99 -1.41 16.48
C ARG A 555 -0.92 -1.62 17.56
N GLU A 556 -1.25 -2.29 18.66
CA GLU A 556 -0.30 -2.57 19.73
C GLU A 556 0.88 -3.40 19.23
N PHE A 557 0.62 -4.45 18.45
CA PHE A 557 1.68 -5.24 17.84
C PHE A 557 2.59 -4.38 16.94
N ARG A 558 1.98 -3.52 16.12
CA ARG A 558 2.72 -2.67 15.19
C ARG A 558 3.58 -1.61 15.87
N GLU A 559 3.08 -1.01 16.95
CA GLU A 559 3.75 0.09 17.65
C GLU A 559 4.75 -0.38 18.71
N THR A 560 4.48 -1.51 19.37
CA THR A 560 5.27 -1.97 20.51
C THR A 560 6.02 -3.27 20.28
N GLY A 561 5.69 -4.03 19.25
CA GLY A 561 6.25 -5.37 19.01
C GLY A 561 5.76 -6.43 20.00
N ASN A 562 4.64 -6.20 20.70
CA ASN A 562 4.12 -7.11 21.72
C ASN A 562 3.63 -8.43 21.09
N LEU A 563 4.47 -9.46 21.16
CA LEU A 563 4.19 -10.78 20.56
C LEU A 563 2.95 -11.46 21.16
N LEU A 564 2.54 -11.09 22.36
CA LEU A 564 1.31 -11.56 22.98
C LEU A 564 0.09 -11.32 22.08
N MET A 565 0.04 -10.17 21.41
CA MET A 565 -1.07 -9.80 20.53
C MET A 565 -1.14 -10.72 19.33
N ARG A 566 -0.02 -11.03 18.68
CA ARG A 566 0.06 -11.97 17.55
C ARG A 566 -0.31 -13.38 17.99
N ASP A 567 0.23 -13.84 19.10
CA ASP A 567 0.02 -15.21 19.58
C ASP A 567 -1.45 -15.43 20.01
N GLY A 568 -2.06 -14.44 20.66
CA GLY A 568 -3.48 -14.43 21.01
C GLY A 568 -4.39 -14.40 19.79
N TRP A 569 -4.04 -13.57 18.80
CA TRP A 569 -4.75 -13.52 17.52
C TRP A 569 -4.64 -14.85 16.77
N HIS A 570 -3.46 -15.46 16.70
CA HIS A 570 -3.25 -16.75 16.04
C HIS A 570 -4.05 -17.88 16.72
N ASP A 571 -4.09 -17.93 18.05
CA ASP A 571 -4.92 -18.88 18.80
C ASP A 571 -6.42 -18.69 18.46
N ALA A 572 -6.90 -17.44 18.44
CA ALA A 572 -8.28 -17.13 18.10
C ALA A 572 -8.64 -17.57 16.66
N MET A 573 -7.76 -17.33 15.69
CA MET A 573 -7.92 -17.80 14.31
C MET A 573 -8.07 -19.33 14.24
N ASN A 574 -7.20 -20.06 14.96
CA ASN A 574 -7.23 -21.52 15.01
C ASN A 574 -8.52 -22.05 15.67
N ARG A 575 -9.01 -21.41 16.73
CA ARG A 575 -10.27 -21.74 17.40
C ARG A 575 -11.50 -21.50 16.51
N LEU A 576 -11.48 -20.45 15.69
CA LEU A 576 -12.50 -20.24 14.66
C LEU A 576 -12.40 -21.23 13.49
N GLY A 577 -11.41 -22.13 13.50
CA GLY A 577 -11.20 -23.12 12.46
C GLY A 577 -10.58 -22.59 11.17
N ASN A 578 -10.05 -21.37 11.18
CA ASN A 578 -9.22 -20.86 10.09
C ASN A 578 -7.78 -21.31 10.33
N ARG A 579 -7.44 -22.53 9.88
CA ARG A 579 -6.15 -23.18 10.13
C ARG A 579 -5.25 -23.27 8.90
N VAL A 580 -5.70 -22.78 7.75
CA VAL A 580 -4.93 -22.90 6.50
C VAL A 580 -3.68 -22.04 6.56
N CYS A 581 -2.53 -22.68 6.50
CA CYS A 581 -1.21 -22.08 6.45
C CYS A 581 -0.36 -22.81 5.41
N PHE A 582 0.42 -22.08 4.62
CA PHE A 582 1.29 -22.63 3.57
C PHE A 582 2.77 -22.57 3.94
N GLY A 583 3.11 -22.53 5.20
CA GLY A 583 4.50 -22.36 5.63
C GLY A 583 4.70 -22.67 7.10
N GLU A 584 3.89 -23.55 7.66
CA GLU A 584 4.02 -23.94 9.07
C GLU A 584 5.44 -24.44 9.37
N GLY A 585 6.05 -23.89 10.43
CA GLY A 585 7.41 -24.23 10.85
C GLY A 585 8.52 -23.40 10.18
N LEU A 586 8.21 -22.55 9.21
CA LEU A 586 9.18 -21.58 8.68
C LEU A 586 9.40 -20.44 9.69
N PRO A 587 10.60 -19.83 9.69
CA PRO A 587 10.87 -18.62 10.48
C PRO A 587 9.93 -17.47 10.09
N THR A 588 9.55 -16.60 11.05
CA THR A 588 8.72 -15.41 10.81
C THR A 588 9.33 -14.44 9.78
N THR A 589 10.62 -14.55 9.52
CA THR A 589 11.36 -13.76 8.51
C THR A 589 11.18 -14.26 7.09
N VAL A 590 10.59 -15.45 6.89
CA VAL A 590 10.24 -15.99 5.56
C VAL A 590 8.83 -15.56 5.20
N HIS A 591 8.69 -14.73 4.19
CA HIS A 591 7.38 -14.33 3.70
C HIS A 591 6.88 -15.31 2.64
N VAL A 592 5.64 -15.79 2.79
CA VAL A 592 5.00 -16.78 1.91
C VAL A 592 3.85 -16.12 1.16
N PHE A 593 3.86 -16.23 -0.17
CA PHE A 593 2.83 -15.67 -1.05
C PHE A 593 2.19 -16.79 -1.87
N PRO A 594 1.01 -17.27 -1.48
CA PRO A 594 0.27 -18.28 -2.23
C PRO A 594 -0.53 -17.63 -3.37
N ARG A 595 -0.54 -18.30 -4.52
CA ARG A 595 -1.40 -17.95 -5.65
C ARG A 595 -2.01 -19.22 -6.25
N ARG A 596 -3.14 -19.09 -6.92
CA ARG A 596 -3.81 -20.19 -7.63
C ARG A 596 -3.64 -20.02 -9.14
N ARG A 597 -3.23 -21.10 -9.82
CA ARG A 597 -3.17 -21.18 -11.28
C ARG A 597 -3.93 -22.44 -11.74
N GLY A 598 -5.18 -22.27 -12.18
CA GLY A 598 -6.06 -23.42 -12.40
C GLY A 598 -6.29 -24.20 -11.10
N ASP A 599 -5.91 -25.46 -11.08
CA ASP A 599 -5.96 -26.31 -9.88
C ASP A 599 -4.65 -26.37 -9.09
N ASP A 600 -3.61 -25.71 -9.57
CA ASP A 600 -2.31 -25.70 -8.92
C ASP A 600 -2.20 -24.57 -7.91
N LEU A 601 -1.51 -24.84 -6.79
CA LEU A 601 -1.01 -23.84 -5.88
C LEU A 601 0.42 -23.47 -6.29
N ILE A 602 0.68 -22.20 -6.48
CA ILE A 602 2.04 -21.69 -6.64
C ILE A 602 2.41 -20.86 -5.41
N LEU A 603 3.64 -21.04 -4.92
CA LEU A 603 4.15 -20.37 -3.73
C LEU A 603 5.41 -19.60 -4.09
N THR A 604 5.46 -18.34 -3.70
CA THR A 604 6.69 -17.57 -3.64
C THR A 604 7.13 -17.48 -2.19
N LEU A 605 8.34 -17.93 -1.90
CA LEU A 605 8.99 -17.74 -0.61
C LEU A 605 10.05 -16.65 -0.77
N LEU A 606 10.00 -15.63 0.08
CA LEU A 606 11.01 -14.57 0.16
C LEU A 606 11.66 -14.58 1.54
N HIS A 607 12.99 -14.73 1.57
CA HIS A 607 13.76 -14.68 2.81
C HIS A 607 14.77 -13.53 2.76
N TYR A 608 14.32 -12.37 3.20
CA TYR A 608 15.08 -11.11 3.28
C TYR A 608 14.75 -10.46 4.61
N VAL A 609 15.75 -10.17 5.41
CA VAL A 609 15.56 -9.66 6.78
C VAL A 609 15.85 -8.16 6.83
N PRO A 610 14.84 -7.31 6.98
CA PRO A 610 15.06 -5.90 7.27
C PRO A 610 15.71 -5.74 8.63
N THR A 611 16.83 -5.02 8.70
CA THR A 611 17.53 -4.75 9.95
C THR A 611 17.60 -3.24 10.21
N ARG A 612 17.43 -2.85 11.48
CA ARG A 612 17.50 -1.45 11.90
C ARG A 612 18.93 -0.93 11.74
N LYS A 613 19.15 0.00 10.81
CA LYS A 613 20.46 0.62 10.53
C LYS A 613 20.54 2.08 10.98
N ALA A 614 19.41 2.79 10.98
CA ALA A 614 19.31 4.15 11.49
C ALA A 614 18.16 4.22 12.52
N ALA A 615 18.02 5.32 13.23
CA ALA A 615 17.00 5.47 14.26
C ALA A 615 15.58 5.21 13.76
N ASP A 616 15.30 5.51 12.50
CA ASP A 616 13.98 5.48 11.87
C ASP A 616 13.91 4.58 10.62
N ARG A 617 15.00 3.85 10.25
CA ARG A 617 15.07 3.09 8.98
C ARG A 617 15.58 1.69 9.15
N ASP A 618 14.88 0.80 8.46
CA ASP A 618 15.29 -0.58 8.23
C ASP A 618 15.88 -0.72 6.83
N MET A 619 16.86 -1.61 6.69
CA MET A 619 17.53 -1.90 5.44
C MET A 619 17.71 -3.40 5.25
N ILE A 620 17.43 -3.89 4.06
CA ILE A 620 17.78 -5.24 3.63
C ILE A 620 19.14 -5.16 2.92
N GLU A 621 20.18 -5.74 3.52
CA GLU A 621 21.53 -5.70 2.95
C GLU A 621 21.84 -6.93 2.09
N GLU A 622 21.29 -8.08 2.46
CA GLU A 622 21.63 -9.36 1.85
C GLU A 622 20.44 -10.32 1.76
N ARG A 623 20.63 -11.35 0.94
CA ARG A 623 19.70 -12.47 0.82
C ARG A 623 19.93 -13.45 1.96
N SER A 624 18.86 -13.83 2.70
CA SER A 624 18.91 -14.86 3.72
C SER A 624 18.77 -16.26 3.12
N SER A 625 19.34 -17.27 3.79
CA SER A 625 19.35 -18.66 3.33
C SER A 625 18.10 -19.41 3.75
N PHE A 626 17.64 -20.36 2.93
CA PHE A 626 16.63 -21.35 3.26
C PHE A 626 17.21 -22.69 3.77
N ALA A 627 18.54 -22.77 3.89
CA ALA A 627 19.21 -24.01 4.28
C ALA A 627 18.78 -24.47 5.67
N GLY A 628 18.30 -25.72 5.75
CA GLY A 628 17.82 -26.32 7.00
C GLY A 628 16.35 -26.07 7.32
N GLU A 629 15.69 -25.19 6.56
CA GLU A 629 14.27 -24.90 6.75
C GLU A 629 13.38 -25.99 6.14
N ARG A 630 12.18 -26.13 6.70
CA ARG A 630 11.18 -27.10 6.25
C ARG A 630 9.85 -26.41 5.96
N LEU A 631 9.33 -26.66 4.76
CA LEU A 631 8.01 -26.20 4.35
C LEU A 631 6.97 -27.26 4.73
N LYS A 632 6.04 -26.91 5.61
CA LYS A 632 4.98 -27.79 6.06
C LYS A 632 3.61 -27.27 5.63
N PHE A 633 2.78 -28.13 5.09
CA PHE A 633 1.44 -27.82 4.64
C PHE A 633 0.40 -28.28 5.65
N HIS A 634 -0.56 -27.42 5.96
CA HIS A 634 -1.66 -27.74 6.87
C HIS A 634 -2.58 -28.86 6.33
N ARG A 635 -2.66 -29.04 5.00
CA ARG A 635 -3.44 -30.10 4.32
C ARG A 635 -2.50 -31.05 3.59
N PRO A 636 -1.81 -31.94 4.31
CA PRO A 636 -0.81 -32.84 3.72
C PRO A 636 -1.40 -33.80 2.66
N GLU A 637 -2.68 -34.15 2.78
CA GLU A 637 -3.40 -35.00 1.83
C GLU A 637 -3.59 -34.38 0.45
N LYS A 638 -3.54 -33.02 0.35
CA LYS A 638 -3.61 -32.27 -0.90
C LYS A 638 -2.25 -32.13 -1.60
N VAL A 639 -1.15 -32.52 -0.95
CA VAL A 639 0.22 -32.30 -1.46
C VAL A 639 0.88 -33.62 -1.84
N LYS A 640 0.90 -33.92 -3.12
CA LYS A 640 1.56 -35.11 -3.64
C LYS A 640 3.06 -34.88 -3.87
N THR A 641 3.39 -33.76 -4.46
CA THR A 641 4.76 -33.31 -4.75
C THR A 641 4.85 -31.80 -4.70
N VAL A 642 6.04 -31.27 -4.46
CA VAL A 642 6.37 -29.85 -4.54
C VAL A 642 7.53 -29.69 -5.52
N ARG A 643 7.32 -28.94 -6.60
CA ARG A 643 8.28 -28.72 -7.67
C ARG A 643 8.94 -27.36 -7.56
N LEU A 644 10.21 -27.29 -7.89
CA LEU A 644 10.92 -26.04 -8.08
C LEU A 644 10.62 -25.50 -9.48
N PHE A 645 10.31 -24.23 -9.58
CA PHE A 645 10.26 -23.56 -10.88
C PHE A 645 11.65 -23.57 -11.52
N GLY A 646 11.73 -23.99 -12.79
CA GLY A 646 13.00 -24.24 -13.47
C GLY A 646 13.50 -25.69 -13.39
N GLY A 647 12.81 -26.55 -12.64
CA GLY A 647 13.04 -28.01 -12.61
C GLY A 647 13.47 -28.56 -11.25
N GLY A 648 13.17 -29.83 -11.06
CA GLY A 648 13.42 -30.57 -9.81
C GLY A 648 12.24 -30.56 -8.85
N GLU A 649 12.28 -31.52 -7.91
CA GLU A 649 11.29 -31.67 -6.83
C GLU A 649 11.96 -31.52 -5.48
N LEU A 650 11.22 -31.01 -4.48
CA LEU A 650 11.72 -30.95 -3.11
C LEU A 650 11.72 -32.33 -2.49
N GLU A 651 12.72 -32.59 -1.66
CA GLU A 651 12.81 -33.80 -0.86
C GLU A 651 11.67 -33.82 0.19
N ARG A 652 10.86 -34.89 0.16
CA ARG A 652 9.81 -35.11 1.13
C ARG A 652 10.40 -35.75 2.39
N VAL A 653 10.34 -35.02 3.52
CA VAL A 653 10.83 -35.50 4.82
C VAL A 653 9.77 -36.37 5.51
N GLU A 654 8.53 -35.91 5.50
CA GLU A 654 7.35 -36.64 6.05
C GLU A 654 6.07 -36.19 5.30
N ALA A 655 4.91 -36.71 5.66
CA ALA A 655 3.65 -36.33 5.01
C ALA A 655 3.41 -34.82 5.10
N GLY A 656 3.35 -34.17 3.95
CA GLY A 656 3.14 -32.72 3.84
C GLY A 656 4.29 -31.83 4.30
N CYS A 657 5.48 -32.41 4.57
CA CYS A 657 6.66 -31.67 5.00
C CYS A 657 7.81 -31.90 4.02
N TYR A 658 8.43 -30.83 3.55
CA TYR A 658 9.46 -30.84 2.51
C TYR A 658 10.69 -30.03 2.95
N ALA A 659 11.88 -30.56 2.69
CA ALA A 659 13.13 -29.85 2.95
C ALA A 659 13.32 -28.74 1.90
N LEU A 660 13.64 -27.52 2.33
CA LEU A 660 13.99 -26.45 1.40
C LEU A 660 15.45 -26.57 0.94
N PRO A 661 15.75 -26.23 -0.32
CA PRO A 661 17.09 -26.34 -0.87
C PRO A 661 18.03 -25.28 -0.28
N MET A 662 19.35 -25.49 -0.47
CA MET A 662 20.38 -24.48 -0.18
C MET A 662 20.30 -23.32 -1.19
N ALA A 663 19.26 -22.49 -1.06
CA ALA A 663 19.04 -21.30 -1.87
C ALA A 663 18.97 -20.06 -0.98
N LYS A 664 19.04 -18.86 -1.57
CA LYS A 664 18.97 -17.59 -0.85
C LYS A 664 17.97 -16.65 -1.51
N GLY A 665 17.29 -15.87 -0.71
CA GLY A 665 16.44 -14.76 -1.13
C GLY A 665 15.07 -15.22 -1.63
N ARG A 666 14.96 -15.85 -2.79
CA ARG A 666 13.69 -16.24 -3.41
C ARG A 666 13.64 -17.71 -3.80
N LEU A 667 12.52 -18.38 -3.49
CA LEU A 667 12.13 -19.67 -4.04
C LEU A 667 10.75 -19.56 -4.70
N LEU A 668 10.60 -20.20 -5.86
CA LEU A 668 9.36 -20.32 -6.62
C LEU A 668 8.98 -21.78 -6.67
N LEU A 669 7.82 -22.14 -6.11
CA LEU A 669 7.38 -23.53 -5.90
C LEU A 669 6.01 -23.77 -6.52
N GLU A 670 5.82 -24.95 -7.10
CA GLU A 670 4.54 -25.41 -7.65
C GLU A 670 4.05 -26.64 -6.91
N VAL A 671 2.78 -26.66 -6.53
CA VAL A 671 2.09 -27.81 -5.92
C VAL A 671 0.93 -28.20 -6.83
N PRO A 672 1.16 -29.16 -7.76
CA PRO A 672 0.16 -29.54 -8.74
C PRO A 672 -1.09 -30.15 -8.12
N GLY A 673 -2.26 -29.71 -8.61
CA GLY A 673 -3.56 -30.26 -8.22
C GLY A 673 -3.98 -29.97 -6.78
N TYR A 674 -3.37 -29.02 -6.09
CA TYR A 674 -3.70 -28.68 -4.69
C TYR A 674 -5.17 -28.26 -4.51
N PHE A 675 -5.76 -27.57 -5.48
CA PHE A 675 -7.14 -27.11 -5.48
C PHE A 675 -8.09 -28.05 -6.27
N ALA A 676 -7.58 -29.14 -6.83
CA ALA A 676 -8.43 -30.16 -7.42
C ALA A 676 -9.36 -30.76 -6.36
N GLY A 677 -10.61 -31.05 -6.73
CA GLY A 677 -11.72 -31.47 -5.86
C GLY A 677 -11.47 -32.65 -4.93
#